data_b709e5f85d462be6c897aa1dd3a94e49
#
_entry.id   b709e5f85d462be6c897aa1dd3a94e49
#
_cell.length_a   1.000
_cell.length_b   1.000
_cell.length_c   1.000
_cell.angle_alpha   90.00
_cell.angle_beta   90.00
_cell.angle_gamma   90.00
#
_symmetry.space_group_name_H-M   'P 1'
#
loop_
_entity.id
_entity.type
_entity.pdbx_description
1 polymer ?
#
loop_
_entity_poly.entity_id
_entity_poly.type
_entity_poly.pdbx_seq_one_letter_code
_entity_poly.pdbx_strand_id
1 'polypeptide(L)'
;MATEKRSNDLPKAKKPIGKGRTARATNKPVALPANNPTNGKTPAATAKPAKTTSNAKGQLRIRFQLRYRTSFGQTLFITGNHPQLGKGSADQALAMKYFNEESWYAEIDIDTASPAFTYNYLLKSADGSFTTDWGRDKTIDPTTITGKDLLVLDAWNYAGYFENAFYTEPFEQVLLHQRKAAKAISRKTTTHTFHVKAPLLQPHESLCLLGSDALLHDWDTTQPILMEPGAVNGHWSIAFNLNKAQFPIAYKYGIAETATGKFIRFEDGNNRVLYDAVAKDKQTIINDGFAVLPNTSWRGAGIAIPVFSIRTAKGFGVGEFADIPVLVDWAKHVGLKLVQILPVNDTTATHTWMDSYPYAAISAFALHPIYLNLEQVAGKQHKKAYDKLAAQQTALNALDAVDYEAVMKAKLDFVKKIFASEKTVLSSDDFKTYYAQNKHWLLPYAAFCYLRDEYGTCDFNQWPAYRHFNLADIEALAAETSAAYDAIAIHFFIQYHLHLQLQQAVAYAHANGIILKGDIPIGIYRYSVDAWQQPELYHMEYQAGAPPDDFAVKGQNWGFPTYNWAKMQEDGFAWWKQRFEQMRYYFDAFRIDHILGFFRIWSIPMHAVEGIMGHFVPALPVHINEFNSRGIYFDYHRYTQPFINDQVLWDVFGYDNETAKQYLDYNAFGQYSLKPEFATQRQVENHFAGVEQNDVNAKIKQGLFDLISNVLLFEAKDGKAQQFHFRFGMEGTLSFRYLDDGVKNQLKDLYVDYFFRRQDDFWQQQALQKLPALKRVTNMLICGEDLGLVPACVPDVMRDLGLLSLEIQRMPKDPKRTFFHPNDAPYLSVVTPSTHDMSTIRGWWEEDRSKTQEFYNKELGQWGEAPYYCEGWINKAIVIQHLYSPAMWSIFQLQDILGMSDALRRQDPNAERINVPANPKHYWRYRMHLSVEQLMQEKAFNDEFAGYVKASGR
;
A
#
# COMPACT_ATOMS: atom_id res chain seq x y z
N MET A 1 -15.03 -57.09 31.17
CA MET A 1 -15.37 -57.48 32.60
C MET A 1 -15.38 -56.19 33.38
N ALA A 2 -16.55 -55.92 33.95
CA ALA A 2 -16.94 -55.15 35.12
C ALA A 2 -16.57 -53.68 35.15
N THR A 3 -17.45 -52.73 34.77
CA THR A 3 -18.57 -52.14 35.56
C THR A 3 -18.20 -51.66 36.97
N GLU A 4 -18.25 -50.34 37.17
CA GLU A 4 -19.02 -49.78 38.28
C GLU A 4 -19.43 -48.34 37.98
N LYS A 5 -20.76 -48.15 38.21
CA LYS A 5 -21.52 -46.89 38.18
C LYS A 5 -21.46 -46.17 39.54
N ARG A 6 -21.61 -44.83 39.53
CA ARG A 6 -22.49 -44.03 40.46
C ARG A 6 -22.34 -42.57 40.01
N SER A 7 -23.34 -41.96 39.54
CA SER A 7 -24.66 -41.46 39.95
C SER A 7 -24.60 -39.97 40.40
N ASN A 8 -25.20 -39.13 39.59
CA ASN A 8 -26.17 -38.07 39.84
C ASN A 8 -25.96 -37.11 41.03
N ASP A 9 -25.92 -35.80 40.68
CA ASP A 9 -27.07 -34.95 41.03
C ASP A 9 -26.99 -33.58 40.31
N LEU A 10 -28.08 -33.31 39.59
CA LEU A 10 -28.48 -31.98 39.08
C LEU A 10 -29.45 -31.33 40.08
N PRO A 11 -29.59 -30.02 40.11
CA PRO A 11 -30.91 -29.46 40.17
C PRO A 11 -31.25 -28.45 39.07
N LYS A 12 -32.46 -28.58 38.70
CA LYS A 12 -33.33 -28.11 37.65
C LYS A 12 -33.42 -26.59 37.44
N ALA A 13 -33.70 -26.32 36.20
CA ALA A 13 -34.12 -25.08 35.55
C ALA A 13 -35.36 -24.41 36.16
N LYS A 14 -35.44 -23.08 35.98
CA LYS A 14 -36.70 -22.36 35.80
C LYS A 14 -36.51 -21.31 34.68
N LYS A 15 -37.32 -21.42 33.66
CA LYS A 15 -37.77 -20.39 32.70
C LYS A 15 -39.12 -19.82 33.22
N PRO A 16 -39.75 -18.81 32.56
CA PRO A 16 -39.28 -17.76 31.63
C PRO A 16 -39.90 -16.35 31.90
N ILE A 17 -39.79 -15.47 30.86
CA ILE A 17 -40.66 -14.32 30.54
C ILE A 17 -40.04 -12.95 30.75
N GLY A 18 -39.96 -12.20 29.62
CA GLY A 18 -40.03 -10.76 29.63
C GLY A 18 -39.20 -10.02 28.57
N LYS A 19 -39.85 -9.60 27.48
CA LYS A 19 -39.37 -8.65 26.46
C LYS A 19 -38.96 -7.33 27.10
N GLY A 20 -37.88 -6.70 26.66
CA GLY A 20 -37.58 -5.33 27.03
C GLY A 20 -36.31 -4.75 26.41
N ARG A 21 -36.50 -4.05 25.32
CA ARG A 21 -35.83 -2.82 24.86
C ARG A 21 -34.37 -2.56 25.24
N THR A 22 -33.54 -2.42 24.21
CA THR A 22 -32.27 -1.72 24.17
C THR A 22 -32.24 -0.39 24.91
N ALA A 23 -31.32 -0.22 25.85
CA ALA A 23 -30.98 1.05 26.46
C ALA A 23 -29.51 1.37 26.21
N ARG A 24 -29.32 2.47 25.52
CA ARG A 24 -28.07 3.18 25.22
C ARG A 24 -27.50 3.73 26.53
N ALA A 25 -26.29 3.38 26.91
CA ALA A 25 -25.61 3.94 28.07
C ALA A 25 -25.14 5.37 27.74
N THR A 26 -25.72 6.34 28.42
CA THR A 26 -25.22 7.73 28.47
C THR A 26 -24.32 7.87 29.69
N ASN A 27 -23.02 8.11 29.47
CA ASN A 27 -22.15 8.53 30.57
C ASN A 27 -22.42 10.00 30.90
N LYS A 28 -22.91 10.26 32.14
CA LYS A 28 -22.91 11.59 32.74
C LYS A 28 -21.55 11.85 33.43
N PRO A 29 -21.04 13.07 33.39
CA PRO A 29 -19.81 13.42 34.12
C PRO A 29 -20.06 13.55 35.61
N VAL A 30 -19.11 13.05 36.39
CA VAL A 30 -19.04 13.18 37.84
C VAL A 30 -18.60 14.59 38.20
N ALA A 31 -19.39 15.28 39.04
CA ALA A 31 -19.08 16.59 39.58
C ALA A 31 -18.07 16.50 40.74
N LEU A 32 -17.03 17.32 40.74
CA LEU A 32 -16.16 17.56 41.88
C LEU A 32 -16.64 18.79 42.71
N PRO A 33 -16.38 18.84 44.03
CA PRO A 33 -17.07 19.74 44.92
C PRO A 33 -16.57 21.19 44.87
N ALA A 34 -17.49 22.10 45.06
CA ALA A 34 -17.28 23.52 45.16
C ALA A 34 -16.54 23.93 46.46
N ASN A 35 -15.54 24.79 46.34
CA ASN A 35 -15.09 25.65 47.43
C ASN A 35 -15.24 27.12 47.02
N ASN A 36 -16.04 27.84 47.76
CA ASN A 36 -16.29 29.29 47.70
C ASN A 36 -15.59 29.97 48.88
N PRO A 37 -15.59 31.32 49.00
CA PRO A 37 -14.93 32.32 48.16
C PRO A 37 -14.11 33.30 49.00
N THR A 38 -13.26 34.11 48.39
CA THR A 38 -12.91 35.43 48.97
C THR A 38 -12.86 36.52 47.91
N ASN A 39 -13.48 37.62 48.27
CA ASN A 39 -13.71 38.86 47.56
C ASN A 39 -12.47 39.48 46.90
N GLY A 40 -12.60 39.92 45.66
CA GLY A 40 -11.65 40.84 45.02
C GLY A 40 -12.23 41.50 43.76
N LYS A 41 -12.79 42.62 43.91
CA LYS A 41 -13.14 43.69 42.96
C LYS A 41 -12.88 43.47 41.46
N THR A 42 -13.98 43.53 40.72
CA THR A 42 -14.07 43.78 39.26
C THR A 42 -13.48 45.13 38.90
N PRO A 43 -12.82 45.23 37.74
CA PRO A 43 -13.04 46.37 36.86
C PRO A 43 -13.62 45.89 35.52
N ALA A 44 -14.83 46.37 35.26
CA ALA A 44 -15.40 46.41 33.95
C ALA A 44 -14.56 47.31 33.04
N ALA A 45 -14.04 46.77 31.99
CA ALA A 45 -13.58 47.55 30.85
C ALA A 45 -14.12 46.92 29.57
N THR A 46 -15.22 47.44 29.10
CA THR A 46 -15.70 47.34 27.72
C THR A 46 -14.60 47.82 26.80
N ALA A 47 -13.86 46.90 26.21
CA ALA A 47 -13.01 47.22 25.10
C ALA A 47 -13.92 47.56 23.90
N LYS A 48 -13.97 48.80 23.51
CA LYS A 48 -14.50 49.25 22.21
C LYS A 48 -13.74 48.46 21.11
N PRO A 49 -14.43 48.00 20.06
CA PRO A 49 -13.74 47.42 18.92
C PRO A 49 -12.78 48.45 18.32
N ALA A 50 -11.54 48.02 18.07
CA ALA A 50 -10.53 48.85 17.43
C ALA A 50 -11.11 49.32 16.07
N LYS A 51 -10.97 50.60 15.82
CA LYS A 51 -11.35 51.21 14.54
C LYS A 51 -10.59 50.46 13.41
N THR A 52 -11.29 49.75 12.54
CA THR A 52 -10.77 49.25 11.29
C THR A 52 -10.27 50.42 10.46
N THR A 53 -8.98 50.44 10.18
CA THR A 53 -8.40 51.35 9.17
C THR A 53 -9.01 50.99 7.81
N SER A 54 -9.61 51.97 7.13
CA SER A 54 -10.15 51.81 5.77
C SER A 54 -9.03 51.37 4.80
N ASN A 55 -9.18 50.24 4.16
CA ASN A 55 -8.23 49.74 3.14
C ASN A 55 -8.07 50.75 2.00
N ALA A 56 -6.83 50.92 1.55
CA ALA A 56 -6.51 51.71 0.32
C ALA A 56 -7.19 51.10 -0.92
N LYS A 57 -7.45 51.90 -1.97
CA LYS A 57 -7.99 51.38 -3.24
C LYS A 57 -7.03 50.28 -3.78
N GLY A 58 -7.55 49.07 -4.03
CA GLY A 58 -6.81 47.95 -4.57
C GLY A 58 -6.37 46.92 -3.55
N GLN A 59 -6.70 47.04 -2.25
CA GLN A 59 -6.39 46.04 -1.22
C GLN A 59 -7.61 45.19 -0.85
N LEU A 60 -7.41 43.87 -0.73
CA LEU A 60 -8.37 42.87 -0.26
C LEU A 60 -7.86 42.27 1.06
N ARG A 61 -8.66 42.39 2.11
CA ARG A 61 -8.41 41.68 3.38
C ARG A 61 -9.08 40.32 3.31
N ILE A 62 -8.31 39.25 3.55
CA ILE A 62 -8.82 37.88 3.63
C ILE A 62 -8.70 37.38 5.07
N ARG A 63 -9.81 36.97 5.62
CA ARG A 63 -9.85 36.23 6.89
C ARG A 63 -10.19 34.77 6.61
N PHE A 64 -9.24 33.88 6.88
CA PHE A 64 -9.43 32.44 6.88
C PHE A 64 -9.92 32.03 8.26
N GLN A 65 -11.03 31.34 8.34
CA GLN A 65 -11.56 30.78 9.60
C GLN A 65 -11.80 29.28 9.38
N LEU A 66 -11.02 28.47 10.12
CA LEU A 66 -11.09 27.02 10.04
C LEU A 66 -11.95 26.47 11.20
N ARG A 67 -12.96 25.70 10.87
CA ARG A 67 -13.75 24.92 11.84
C ARG A 67 -12.97 23.68 12.25
N TYR A 68 -12.30 23.75 13.40
CA TYR A 68 -11.49 22.67 13.95
C TYR A 68 -11.33 22.84 15.47
N ARG A 69 -11.66 21.79 16.23
CA ARG A 69 -11.48 21.74 17.68
C ARG A 69 -10.12 21.15 18.00
N THR A 70 -9.24 21.93 18.63
CA THR A 70 -7.93 21.49 19.06
C THR A 70 -7.94 20.95 20.50
N SER A 71 -7.01 20.04 20.79
CA SER A 71 -6.67 19.60 22.14
C SER A 71 -5.57 20.49 22.74
N PHE A 72 -5.39 20.38 24.06
CA PHE A 72 -4.34 21.12 24.74
C PHE A 72 -2.95 20.81 24.17
N GLY A 73 -2.15 21.84 23.93
CA GLY A 73 -0.82 21.73 23.31
C GLY A 73 -0.81 21.71 21.77
N GLN A 74 -1.97 21.66 21.12
CA GLN A 74 -2.07 21.77 19.67
C GLN A 74 -2.23 23.22 19.22
N THR A 75 -1.64 23.55 18.06
CA THR A 75 -1.77 24.85 17.40
C THR A 75 -1.98 24.68 15.89
N LEU A 76 -2.70 25.61 15.28
CA LEU A 76 -3.01 25.59 13.86
C LEU A 76 -2.21 26.66 13.10
N PHE A 77 -1.84 26.33 11.87
CA PHE A 77 -1.16 27.21 10.93
C PHE A 77 -1.86 27.13 9.58
N ILE A 78 -1.70 28.16 8.76
CA ILE A 78 -2.09 28.18 7.36
C ILE A 78 -0.84 28.37 6.49
N THR A 79 -0.69 27.57 5.45
CA THR A 79 0.38 27.65 4.47
C THR A 79 -0.19 27.74 3.05
N GLY A 80 0.59 28.23 2.09
CA GLY A 80 0.16 28.33 0.68
C GLY A 80 1.24 28.89 -0.21
N ASN A 81 1.02 28.92 -1.53
CA ASN A 81 2.00 29.43 -2.49
C ASN A 81 2.11 30.97 -2.49
N HIS A 82 1.21 31.69 -1.80
CA HIS A 82 1.32 33.13 -1.59
C HIS A 82 2.45 33.46 -0.59
N PRO A 83 3.24 34.56 -0.79
CA PRO A 83 4.35 34.92 0.11
C PRO A 83 3.96 35.07 1.58
N GLN A 84 2.81 35.66 1.88
CA GLN A 84 2.32 35.85 3.25
C GLN A 84 1.86 34.53 3.93
N LEU A 85 1.74 33.44 3.17
CA LEU A 85 1.40 32.10 3.66
C LEU A 85 2.63 31.15 3.64
N GLY A 86 3.86 31.70 3.62
CA GLY A 86 5.10 30.94 3.74
C GLY A 86 5.52 30.16 2.50
N LYS A 87 4.98 30.47 1.31
CA LYS A 87 5.34 29.84 0.03
C LYS A 87 5.30 28.30 0.04
N GLY A 88 4.39 27.73 0.82
CA GLY A 88 4.22 26.29 0.94
C GLY A 88 5.13 25.60 1.98
N SER A 89 6.07 26.34 2.63
CA SER A 89 6.90 25.79 3.70
C SER A 89 6.16 25.73 5.03
N ALA A 90 6.24 24.58 5.72
CA ALA A 90 5.66 24.43 7.06
C ALA A 90 6.33 25.32 8.10
N ASP A 91 7.65 25.54 7.98
CA ASP A 91 8.44 26.37 8.90
C ASP A 91 8.13 27.86 8.77
N GLN A 92 7.61 28.27 7.60
CA GLN A 92 7.23 29.67 7.31
C GLN A 92 5.71 29.86 7.31
N ALA A 93 4.94 28.86 7.71
CA ALA A 93 3.49 28.92 7.75
C ALA A 93 2.99 29.98 8.74
N LEU A 94 1.91 30.68 8.36
CA LEU A 94 1.32 31.72 9.19
C LEU A 94 0.55 31.08 10.35
N ALA A 95 0.91 31.44 11.59
CA ALA A 95 0.23 30.95 12.79
C ALA A 95 -1.22 31.49 12.84
N MET A 96 -2.16 30.61 13.10
CA MET A 96 -3.56 30.97 13.32
C MET A 96 -3.80 31.37 14.77
N LYS A 97 -4.82 32.18 15.01
CA LYS A 97 -5.27 32.64 16.30
C LYS A 97 -6.53 31.87 16.71
N TYR A 98 -6.61 31.51 17.99
CA TYR A 98 -7.81 30.90 18.56
C TYR A 98 -8.98 31.90 18.50
N PHE A 99 -10.11 31.45 17.98
CA PHE A 99 -11.34 32.24 17.92
C PHE A 99 -12.34 31.80 19.01
N ASN A 100 -12.67 30.51 19.01
CA ASN A 100 -13.53 29.86 20.00
C ASN A 100 -13.23 28.36 20.06
N GLU A 101 -13.97 27.58 20.84
CA GLU A 101 -13.77 26.14 21.01
C GLU A 101 -13.83 25.34 19.68
N GLU A 102 -14.50 25.88 18.67
CA GLU A 102 -14.76 25.19 17.39
C GLU A 102 -13.96 25.77 16.23
N SER A 103 -13.25 26.89 16.41
CA SER A 103 -12.61 27.52 15.27
C SER A 103 -11.37 28.37 15.60
N TRP A 104 -10.51 28.50 14.58
CA TRP A 104 -9.29 29.30 14.56
C TRP A 104 -9.30 30.20 13.32
N TYR A 105 -8.61 31.34 13.36
CA TYR A 105 -8.54 32.25 12.23
C TYR A 105 -7.13 32.81 11.96
N ALA A 106 -6.90 33.21 10.71
CA ALA A 106 -5.74 34.02 10.29
C ALA A 106 -6.21 35.09 9.31
N GLU A 107 -5.47 36.18 9.22
CA GLU A 107 -5.80 37.31 8.34
C GLU A 107 -4.56 37.72 7.52
N ILE A 108 -4.79 38.03 6.25
CA ILE A 108 -3.78 38.59 5.35
C ILE A 108 -4.41 39.74 4.56
N ASP A 109 -3.58 40.74 4.21
CA ASP A 109 -3.96 41.84 3.30
C ASP A 109 -3.17 41.66 1.98
N ILE A 110 -3.87 41.53 0.85
CA ILE A 110 -3.27 41.31 -0.47
C ILE A 110 -3.77 42.34 -1.50
N ASP A 111 -3.07 42.45 -2.63
CA ASP A 111 -3.55 43.21 -3.76
C ASP A 111 -4.65 42.46 -4.50
N THR A 112 -5.74 43.13 -4.87
CA THR A 112 -6.83 42.53 -5.67
C THR A 112 -6.37 42.07 -7.06
N ALA A 113 -5.24 42.55 -7.57
CA ALA A 113 -4.64 42.12 -8.83
C ALA A 113 -3.69 40.89 -8.63
N SER A 114 -3.53 40.39 -7.40
CA SER A 114 -2.71 39.21 -7.16
C SER A 114 -3.22 38.01 -7.96
N PRO A 115 -2.33 37.13 -8.48
CA PRO A 115 -2.75 35.91 -9.14
C PRO A 115 -3.47 34.97 -8.15
N ALA A 116 -4.28 34.08 -8.70
CA ALA A 116 -4.90 33.03 -7.91
C ALA A 116 -3.84 32.20 -7.14
N PHE A 117 -4.12 31.86 -5.91
CA PHE A 117 -3.21 31.12 -5.03
C PHE A 117 -3.91 29.99 -4.30
N THR A 118 -3.12 28.94 -4.00
CA THR A 118 -3.56 27.80 -3.22
C THR A 118 -3.12 27.94 -1.77
N TYR A 119 -3.90 27.35 -0.85
CA TYR A 119 -3.56 27.33 0.58
C TYR A 119 -3.99 26.00 1.21
N ASN A 120 -3.45 25.74 2.39
CA ASN A 120 -3.81 24.56 3.18
C ASN A 120 -3.54 24.80 4.67
N TYR A 121 -4.04 23.93 5.54
CA TYR A 121 -3.88 24.02 6.99
C TYR A 121 -2.93 22.97 7.54
N LEU A 122 -2.22 23.35 8.61
CA LEU A 122 -1.30 22.49 9.35
C LEU A 122 -1.69 22.50 10.82
N LEU A 123 -1.82 21.31 11.40
CA LEU A 123 -1.98 21.11 12.84
C LEU A 123 -0.62 20.71 13.40
N LYS A 124 -0.07 21.51 14.31
CA LYS A 124 1.13 21.15 15.07
C LYS A 124 0.71 20.55 16.41
N SER A 125 1.15 19.32 16.67
CA SER A 125 0.92 18.61 17.93
C SER A 125 1.93 18.99 19.01
N ALA A 126 1.68 18.61 20.27
CA ALA A 126 2.53 18.92 21.40
C ALA A 126 3.96 18.34 21.30
N ASP A 127 4.14 17.24 20.57
CA ASP A 127 5.42 16.62 20.26
C ASP A 127 6.20 17.32 19.13
N GLY A 128 5.62 18.39 18.54
CA GLY A 128 6.19 19.13 17.44
C GLY A 128 5.87 18.59 16.06
N SER A 129 5.20 17.44 15.95
CA SER A 129 4.80 16.84 14.66
C SER A 129 3.72 17.69 13.97
N PHE A 130 3.70 17.63 12.62
CA PHE A 130 2.70 18.32 11.81
C PHE A 130 1.77 17.32 11.11
N THR A 131 0.46 17.54 11.25
CA THR A 131 -0.56 16.91 10.41
C THR A 131 -1.10 17.96 9.42
N THR A 132 -1.15 17.63 8.15
CA THR A 132 -1.64 18.52 7.10
C THR A 132 -3.09 18.16 6.76
N ASP A 133 -3.96 19.17 6.63
CA ASP A 133 -5.28 19.01 6.03
C ASP A 133 -5.17 18.35 4.65
N TRP A 134 -5.99 17.34 4.38
CA TRP A 134 -5.80 16.48 3.22
C TRP A 134 -6.16 17.17 1.89
N GLY A 135 -7.08 18.12 1.89
CA GLY A 135 -7.56 18.78 0.67
C GLY A 135 -6.46 19.44 -0.17
N ARG A 136 -6.60 19.39 -1.49
CA ARG A 136 -5.77 20.11 -2.48
C ARG A 136 -6.59 21.13 -3.27
N ASP A 137 -7.82 21.35 -2.88
CA ASP A 137 -8.87 22.07 -3.61
C ASP A 137 -9.07 23.51 -3.11
N LYS A 138 -8.33 23.92 -2.06
CA LYS A 138 -8.45 25.26 -1.48
C LYS A 138 -7.68 26.28 -2.31
N THR A 139 -8.43 27.10 -3.06
CA THR A 139 -7.89 28.12 -3.97
C THR A 139 -8.67 29.40 -3.83
N ILE A 140 -7.99 30.53 -3.82
CA ILE A 140 -8.58 31.88 -3.88
C ILE A 140 -8.09 32.57 -5.16
N ASP A 141 -9.02 33.07 -5.94
CA ASP A 141 -8.76 34.03 -7.05
C ASP A 141 -9.20 35.41 -6.61
N PRO A 142 -8.27 36.31 -6.20
CA PRO A 142 -8.60 37.63 -5.72
C PRO A 142 -9.32 38.49 -6.76
N THR A 143 -9.11 38.23 -8.05
CA THR A 143 -9.72 39.00 -9.17
C THR A 143 -11.22 38.77 -9.30
N THR A 144 -11.75 37.70 -8.72
CA THR A 144 -13.20 37.35 -8.73
C THR A 144 -13.94 37.97 -7.55
N ILE A 145 -13.24 38.54 -6.57
CA ILE A 145 -13.82 39.10 -5.34
C ILE A 145 -14.19 40.55 -5.58
N THR A 146 -15.45 40.90 -5.35
CA THR A 146 -15.98 42.26 -5.58
C THR A 146 -15.99 43.10 -4.30
N GLY A 147 -15.88 42.48 -3.12
CA GLY A 147 -15.78 43.15 -1.83
C GLY A 147 -14.36 43.61 -1.48
N LYS A 148 -14.22 44.36 -0.39
CA LYS A 148 -12.91 44.73 0.20
C LYS A 148 -12.46 43.74 1.28
N ASP A 149 -13.41 42.99 1.82
CA ASP A 149 -13.20 42.00 2.85
C ASP A 149 -13.76 40.67 2.37
N LEU A 150 -12.94 39.60 2.47
CA LEU A 150 -13.35 38.21 2.21
C LEU A 150 -13.24 37.39 3.51
N LEU A 151 -14.34 36.75 3.90
CA LEU A 151 -14.33 35.69 4.91
C LEU A 151 -14.38 34.34 4.21
N VAL A 152 -13.44 33.46 4.55
CA VAL A 152 -13.41 32.09 4.09
C VAL A 152 -13.65 31.20 5.31
N LEU A 153 -14.76 30.47 5.32
CA LEU A 153 -15.14 29.52 6.36
C LEU A 153 -14.81 28.12 5.86
N ASP A 154 -13.78 27.49 6.37
CA ASP A 154 -13.31 26.18 5.94
C ASP A 154 -13.64 25.09 6.94
N ALA A 155 -13.82 23.88 6.44
CA ALA A 155 -13.79 22.64 7.20
C ALA A 155 -12.47 21.92 6.97
N TRP A 156 -11.99 21.24 8.02
CA TRP A 156 -10.82 20.35 7.92
C TRP A 156 -11.18 19.09 7.14
N ASN A 157 -10.35 18.69 6.19
CA ASN A 157 -10.47 17.42 5.49
C ASN A 157 -9.51 16.40 6.12
N TYR A 158 -10.03 15.39 6.81
CA TYR A 158 -9.24 14.28 7.34
C TYR A 158 -8.86 13.31 6.21
N ALA A 159 -7.58 12.91 6.16
CA ALA A 159 -7.09 11.98 5.14
C ALA A 159 -7.85 10.65 5.10
N GLY A 160 -8.35 10.19 6.26
CA GLY A 160 -9.12 8.96 6.42
C GLY A 160 -10.58 9.04 5.98
N TYR A 161 -11.10 10.20 5.56
CA TYR A 161 -12.44 10.22 4.96
C TYR A 161 -12.47 9.37 3.70
N PHE A 162 -13.37 8.39 3.65
CA PHE A 162 -13.45 7.45 2.53
C PHE A 162 -13.78 8.15 1.20
N GLU A 163 -14.47 9.27 1.25
CA GLU A 163 -14.81 10.08 0.09
C GLU A 163 -13.57 10.62 -0.64
N ASN A 164 -12.43 10.76 0.07
CA ASN A 164 -11.18 11.18 -0.56
C ASN A 164 -10.68 10.16 -1.61
N ALA A 165 -11.05 8.88 -1.50
CA ALA A 165 -10.72 7.88 -2.51
C ALA A 165 -11.31 8.22 -3.88
N PHE A 166 -12.48 8.88 -3.92
CA PHE A 166 -13.19 9.23 -5.17
C PHE A 166 -12.61 10.45 -5.88
N TYR A 167 -11.64 11.12 -5.27
CA TYR A 167 -10.82 12.18 -5.85
C TYR A 167 -9.42 11.68 -6.22
N THR A 168 -9.23 10.38 -6.28
CA THR A 168 -8.04 9.76 -6.86
C THR A 168 -8.22 9.52 -8.36
N GLU A 169 -7.10 9.41 -9.07
CA GLU A 169 -7.04 9.36 -10.54
C GLU A 169 -7.98 8.31 -11.18
N PRO A 170 -8.06 7.05 -10.68
CA PRO A 170 -8.94 6.05 -11.25
C PRO A 170 -10.42 6.45 -11.21
N PHE A 171 -10.84 7.12 -10.15
CA PHE A 171 -12.24 7.55 -10.02
C PHE A 171 -12.53 8.82 -10.81
N GLU A 172 -11.61 9.80 -10.78
CA GLU A 172 -11.80 11.05 -11.52
C GLU A 172 -11.77 10.86 -13.04
N GLN A 173 -10.95 9.94 -13.55
CA GLN A 173 -10.73 9.79 -14.98
C GLN A 173 -11.53 8.66 -15.63
N VAL A 174 -11.80 7.55 -14.90
CA VAL A 174 -12.29 6.31 -15.51
C VAL A 174 -13.60 5.80 -14.92
N LEU A 175 -13.68 5.69 -13.59
CA LEU A 175 -14.74 4.89 -12.93
C LEU A 175 -16.01 5.67 -12.62
N LEU A 176 -15.94 6.99 -12.39
CA LEU A 176 -17.10 7.80 -12.08
C LEU A 176 -17.60 8.57 -13.31
N HIS A 177 -18.92 8.73 -13.36
CA HIS A 177 -19.55 9.54 -14.38
C HIS A 177 -19.13 11.01 -14.28
N GLN A 178 -18.58 11.55 -15.37
CA GLN A 178 -18.17 12.94 -15.44
C GLN A 178 -19.40 13.83 -15.72
N ARG A 179 -19.63 14.83 -14.85
CA ARG A 179 -20.66 15.84 -15.04
C ARG A 179 -20.08 17.05 -15.78
N LYS A 180 -20.88 17.65 -16.66
CA LYS A 180 -20.47 18.91 -17.29
C LYS A 180 -20.61 20.03 -16.26
N ALA A 181 -19.56 20.83 -16.10
CA ALA A 181 -19.62 22.04 -15.28
C ALA A 181 -20.74 22.97 -15.78
N ALA A 182 -21.49 23.54 -14.88
CA ALA A 182 -22.44 24.60 -15.21
C ALA A 182 -21.64 25.84 -15.68
N LYS A 183 -22.22 26.59 -16.62
CA LYS A 183 -21.66 27.91 -16.95
C LYS A 183 -21.88 28.81 -15.72
N ALA A 184 -20.79 29.37 -15.20
CA ALA A 184 -20.84 30.28 -14.07
C ALA A 184 -21.84 31.41 -14.32
N ILE A 185 -22.91 31.44 -13.55
CA ILE A 185 -23.89 32.53 -13.62
C ILE A 185 -23.36 33.67 -12.77
N SER A 186 -22.82 34.72 -13.38
CA SER A 186 -22.39 35.92 -12.68
C SER A 186 -23.62 36.60 -12.05
N ARG A 187 -23.83 36.41 -10.77
CA ARG A 187 -24.85 37.16 -9.99
C ARG A 187 -24.19 38.43 -9.47
N LYS A 188 -24.52 39.57 -10.02
CA LYS A 188 -23.90 40.89 -9.76
C LYS A 188 -23.87 41.36 -8.30
N THR A 189 -24.52 40.65 -7.37
CA THR A 189 -24.65 41.08 -5.96
C THR A 189 -24.56 39.92 -4.98
N THR A 190 -23.69 38.94 -5.24
CA THR A 190 -23.46 37.80 -4.35
C THR A 190 -22.76 38.20 -3.07
N THR A 191 -23.33 37.83 -1.91
CA THR A 191 -22.69 38.01 -0.61
C THR A 191 -22.09 36.73 -0.05
N HIS A 192 -22.70 35.57 -0.35
CA HIS A 192 -22.29 34.23 0.17
C HIS A 192 -22.22 33.23 -0.96
N THR A 193 -21.17 32.40 -0.95
CA THR A 193 -21.03 31.26 -1.86
C THR A 193 -20.77 30.02 -1.03
N PHE A 194 -21.60 28.98 -1.23
CA PHE A 194 -21.48 27.69 -0.57
C PHE A 194 -20.81 26.69 -1.51
N HIS A 195 -19.81 26.00 -1.03
CA HIS A 195 -19.14 24.90 -1.70
C HIS A 195 -19.23 23.63 -0.84
N VAL A 196 -19.57 22.52 -1.48
CA VAL A 196 -19.67 21.21 -0.82
C VAL A 196 -19.31 20.10 -1.81
N LYS A 197 -18.82 18.99 -1.31
CA LYS A 197 -18.40 17.83 -2.11
C LYS A 197 -19.39 16.67 -1.96
N ALA A 198 -19.81 16.07 -3.07
CA ALA A 198 -20.67 14.88 -3.13
C ALA A 198 -20.30 14.06 -4.39
N PRO A 199 -19.24 13.21 -4.34
CA PRO A 199 -18.71 12.54 -5.52
C PRO A 199 -19.58 11.39 -6.03
N LEU A 200 -20.41 10.79 -5.17
CA LEU A 200 -21.15 9.55 -5.48
C LEU A 200 -22.62 9.74 -5.89
N LEU A 201 -23.03 10.98 -6.19
CA LEU A 201 -24.38 11.20 -6.70
C LEU A 201 -24.60 10.50 -8.04
N GLN A 202 -25.76 9.87 -8.19
CA GLN A 202 -26.15 9.20 -9.43
C GLN A 202 -26.37 10.22 -10.57
N PRO A 203 -26.25 9.83 -11.85
CA PRO A 203 -26.38 10.77 -12.98
C PRO A 203 -27.69 11.58 -12.98
N HIS A 204 -28.79 10.99 -12.46
CA HIS A 204 -30.09 11.62 -12.37
C HIS A 204 -30.34 12.43 -11.08
N GLU A 205 -29.37 12.46 -10.16
CA GLU A 205 -29.43 13.19 -8.89
C GLU A 205 -28.68 14.51 -8.96
N SER A 206 -29.13 15.52 -8.27
CA SER A 206 -28.48 16.81 -8.03
C SER A 206 -28.44 17.11 -6.54
N LEU A 207 -27.42 17.83 -6.11
CA LEU A 207 -27.40 18.35 -4.75
C LEU A 207 -28.32 19.59 -4.65
N CYS A 208 -29.00 19.74 -3.53
CA CYS A 208 -29.81 20.91 -3.21
C CYS A 208 -29.50 21.43 -1.81
N LEU A 209 -29.87 22.68 -1.54
CA LEU A 209 -29.71 23.34 -0.26
C LEU A 209 -31.05 23.90 0.20
N LEU A 210 -31.39 23.72 1.48
CA LEU A 210 -32.56 24.30 2.17
C LEU A 210 -32.12 24.81 3.52
N GLY A 211 -32.85 25.79 4.09
CA GLY A 211 -32.53 26.34 5.40
C GLY A 211 -33.68 27.08 6.07
N SER A 212 -33.42 27.70 7.23
CA SER A 212 -34.40 28.32 8.10
C SER A 212 -34.80 29.76 7.73
N ASP A 213 -34.23 30.27 6.65
CA ASP A 213 -34.55 31.64 6.17
C ASP A 213 -35.37 31.58 4.87
N ALA A 214 -36.23 32.53 4.64
CA ALA A 214 -37.07 32.64 3.44
C ALA A 214 -36.25 32.63 2.13
N LEU A 215 -35.00 33.14 2.16
CA LEU A 215 -34.07 33.08 1.02
C LEU A 215 -33.49 31.66 0.80
N LEU A 216 -33.65 30.79 1.77
CA LEU A 216 -33.35 29.36 1.70
C LEU A 216 -34.58 28.46 1.76
N HIS A 217 -35.75 29.05 1.40
CA HIS A 217 -37.08 28.46 1.26
C HIS A 217 -37.65 27.82 2.55
N ASP A 218 -37.30 28.33 3.74
CA ASP A 218 -37.92 27.93 5.05
C ASP A 218 -38.11 26.41 5.21
N TRP A 219 -37.12 25.61 4.82
CA TRP A 219 -37.18 24.14 4.80
C TRP A 219 -38.23 23.50 3.86
N ASP A 220 -38.80 24.29 2.93
CA ASP A 220 -39.82 23.78 2.00
C ASP A 220 -39.23 22.79 0.98
N THR A 221 -39.43 21.50 1.23
CA THR A 221 -38.97 20.41 0.36
C THR A 221 -39.71 20.31 -0.98
N THR A 222 -40.80 21.08 -1.16
CA THR A 222 -41.51 21.14 -2.47
C THR A 222 -40.77 22.01 -3.47
N GLN A 223 -39.86 22.89 -3.00
CA GLN A 223 -39.09 23.83 -3.81
C GLN A 223 -37.60 23.80 -3.44
N PRO A 224 -36.90 22.67 -3.56
CA PRO A 224 -35.50 22.59 -3.19
C PRO A 224 -34.64 23.48 -4.10
N ILE A 225 -33.67 24.20 -3.53
CA ILE A 225 -32.76 25.04 -4.31
C ILE A 225 -31.64 24.20 -4.86
N LEU A 226 -31.65 23.94 -6.17
CA LEU A 226 -30.61 23.08 -6.80
C LEU A 226 -29.25 23.79 -6.85
N MET A 227 -28.22 23.06 -6.54
CA MET A 227 -26.81 23.50 -6.64
C MET A 227 -26.26 23.25 -8.05
N GLU A 228 -25.23 24.01 -8.40
CA GLU A 228 -24.55 23.91 -9.69
C GLU A 228 -23.33 22.98 -9.56
N PRO A 229 -23.11 22.03 -10.51
CA PRO A 229 -21.90 21.24 -10.53
C PRO A 229 -20.68 22.09 -10.91
N GLY A 230 -19.60 21.94 -10.16
CA GLY A 230 -18.33 22.62 -10.37
C GLY A 230 -17.49 22.03 -11.52
N ALA A 231 -16.32 22.62 -11.75
CA ALA A 231 -15.37 22.15 -12.77
C ALA A 231 -14.75 20.79 -12.39
N VAL A 232 -14.56 20.54 -11.09
CA VAL A 232 -14.08 19.25 -10.57
C VAL A 232 -15.30 18.37 -10.29
N ASN A 233 -15.26 17.14 -10.76
CA ASN A 233 -16.37 16.20 -10.56
C ASN A 233 -16.68 16.01 -9.08
N GLY A 234 -17.98 15.98 -8.74
CA GLY A 234 -18.41 15.85 -7.35
C GLY A 234 -18.31 17.13 -6.51
N HIS A 235 -17.81 18.25 -7.06
CA HIS A 235 -17.88 19.57 -6.42
C HIS A 235 -19.18 20.26 -6.81
N TRP A 236 -19.81 20.90 -5.82
CA TRP A 236 -21.08 21.61 -5.99
C TRP A 236 -21.00 23.00 -5.37
N SER A 237 -21.62 23.98 -6.01
CA SER A 237 -21.65 25.36 -5.52
C SER A 237 -22.99 26.03 -5.71
N ILE A 238 -23.26 27.01 -4.87
CA ILE A 238 -24.41 27.90 -5.02
C ILE A 238 -24.09 29.23 -4.37
N ALA A 239 -24.56 30.32 -4.98
CA ALA A 239 -24.32 31.68 -4.53
C ALA A 239 -25.64 32.39 -4.19
N PHE A 240 -25.66 33.10 -3.06
CA PHE A 240 -26.79 33.87 -2.55
C PHE A 240 -26.46 35.30 -2.26
N ASN A 241 -27.49 36.16 -2.33
CA ASN A 241 -27.48 37.47 -1.73
C ASN A 241 -28.30 37.43 -0.43
N LEU A 242 -27.63 37.32 0.71
CA LEU A 242 -28.23 37.20 2.03
C LEU A 242 -28.39 38.54 2.77
N ASN A 243 -28.36 39.70 2.05
CA ASN A 243 -28.48 41.03 2.67
C ASN A 243 -29.78 41.22 3.48
N LYS A 244 -30.83 40.46 3.21
CA LYS A 244 -32.13 40.55 3.87
C LYS A 244 -32.39 39.38 4.82
N ALA A 245 -31.45 38.43 4.94
CA ALA A 245 -31.59 37.24 5.77
C ALA A 245 -31.48 37.55 7.25
N GLN A 246 -32.15 36.76 8.08
CA GLN A 246 -32.05 36.81 9.53
C GLN A 246 -31.10 35.77 10.07
N PHE A 247 -30.03 36.23 10.70
CA PHE A 247 -29.01 35.36 11.31
C PHE A 247 -29.29 35.08 12.79
N PRO A 248 -28.95 33.89 13.32
CA PRO A 248 -28.23 32.79 12.62
C PRO A 248 -29.15 32.01 11.66
N ILE A 249 -28.56 31.52 10.56
CA ILE A 249 -29.28 30.71 9.56
C ILE A 249 -28.86 29.25 9.74
N ALA A 250 -29.82 28.37 10.01
CA ALA A 250 -29.62 26.94 9.95
C ALA A 250 -29.90 26.45 8.51
N TYR A 251 -29.04 25.57 7.98
CA TYR A 251 -29.17 25.02 6.63
C TYR A 251 -28.68 23.57 6.56
N LYS A 252 -29.07 22.89 5.49
CA LYS A 252 -28.71 21.48 5.24
C LYS A 252 -28.68 21.18 3.75
N TYR A 253 -27.78 20.30 3.35
CA TYR A 253 -27.77 19.79 1.99
C TYR A 253 -28.76 18.62 1.86
N GLY A 254 -29.24 18.40 0.63
CA GLY A 254 -30.12 17.31 0.29
C GLY A 254 -29.91 16.86 -1.14
N ILE A 255 -30.54 15.76 -1.50
CA ILE A 255 -30.58 15.23 -2.86
C ILE A 255 -31.93 15.52 -3.49
N ALA A 256 -31.92 15.98 -4.74
CA ALA A 256 -33.10 16.15 -5.57
C ALA A 256 -32.92 15.47 -6.93
N GLU A 257 -34.01 15.03 -7.56
CA GLU A 257 -33.98 14.50 -8.91
C GLU A 257 -33.70 15.62 -9.94
N THR A 258 -32.70 15.45 -10.77
CA THR A 258 -32.23 16.50 -11.71
C THR A 258 -33.32 16.90 -12.71
N ALA A 259 -34.11 15.94 -13.21
CA ALA A 259 -35.12 16.19 -14.26
C ALA A 259 -36.38 16.91 -13.77
N THR A 260 -36.84 16.59 -12.57
CA THR A 260 -38.10 17.09 -11.99
C THR A 260 -37.91 18.16 -10.93
N GLY A 261 -36.68 18.25 -10.35
CA GLY A 261 -36.39 19.06 -9.15
C GLY A 261 -37.04 18.50 -7.88
N LYS A 262 -37.60 17.29 -7.91
CA LYS A 262 -38.26 16.67 -6.76
C LYS A 262 -37.21 16.33 -5.67
N PHE A 263 -37.48 16.83 -4.45
CA PHE A 263 -36.67 16.50 -3.28
C PHE A 263 -36.73 15.00 -2.94
N ILE A 264 -35.60 14.38 -2.64
CA ILE A 264 -35.48 12.97 -2.28
C ILE A 264 -35.25 12.81 -0.78
N ARG A 265 -34.16 13.43 -0.23
CA ARG A 265 -33.77 13.31 1.18
C ARG A 265 -32.72 14.35 1.56
N PHE A 266 -32.59 14.63 2.86
CA PHE A 266 -31.49 15.40 3.42
C PHE A 266 -30.22 14.55 3.66
N GLU A 267 -29.09 15.25 3.82
CA GLU A 267 -27.86 14.68 4.40
C GLU A 267 -28.11 14.28 5.87
N ASP A 268 -27.28 13.36 6.40
CA ASP A 268 -27.34 12.96 7.81
C ASP A 268 -26.67 14.01 8.74
N GLY A 269 -26.83 13.82 10.05
CA GLY A 269 -26.23 14.65 11.07
C GLY A 269 -27.08 15.89 11.42
N ASN A 270 -26.48 16.84 12.14
CA ASN A 270 -27.13 18.09 12.57
C ASN A 270 -27.20 19.11 11.44
N ASN A 271 -28.08 20.09 11.56
CA ASN A 271 -28.10 21.24 10.68
C ASN A 271 -26.79 22.02 10.82
N ARG A 272 -26.28 22.51 9.70
CA ARG A 272 -25.16 23.45 9.67
C ARG A 272 -25.70 24.84 10.03
N VAL A 273 -24.86 25.68 10.64
CA VAL A 273 -25.31 27.02 11.09
C VAL A 273 -24.32 28.07 10.61
N LEU A 274 -24.88 29.14 10.05
CA LEU A 274 -24.16 30.36 9.67
C LEU A 274 -24.51 31.46 10.66
N TYR A 275 -23.52 31.90 11.43
CA TYR A 275 -23.71 32.89 12.51
C TYR A 275 -23.45 34.34 12.08
N ASP A 276 -22.50 34.53 11.14
CA ASP A 276 -22.05 35.87 10.76
C ASP A 276 -23.04 36.57 9.81
N ALA A 277 -23.56 37.67 10.26
CA ALA A 277 -24.42 38.53 9.46
C ALA A 277 -23.65 39.21 8.30
N VAL A 278 -24.41 39.58 7.26
CA VAL A 278 -23.85 40.29 6.12
C VAL A 278 -23.30 41.65 6.55
N ALA A 279 -22.09 41.97 6.11
CA ALA A 279 -21.49 43.27 6.30
C ALA A 279 -21.24 43.96 4.96
N LYS A 280 -21.25 45.29 4.95
CA LYS A 280 -21.00 46.11 3.76
C LYS A 280 -19.61 45.81 3.19
N ASP A 281 -19.51 45.61 1.89
CA ASP A 281 -18.27 45.35 1.15
C ASP A 281 -17.56 44.02 1.55
N LYS A 282 -18.26 43.09 2.26
CA LYS A 282 -17.77 41.78 2.67
C LYS A 282 -18.42 40.67 1.82
N GLN A 283 -17.59 39.75 1.33
CA GLN A 283 -18.03 38.49 0.76
C GLN A 283 -17.67 37.33 1.69
N THR A 284 -18.46 36.25 1.65
CA THR A 284 -18.21 35.03 2.45
C THR A 284 -18.21 33.84 1.52
N ILE A 285 -17.17 33.02 1.59
CA ILE A 285 -17.05 31.71 0.97
C ILE A 285 -17.16 30.66 2.08
N ILE A 286 -18.04 29.68 1.92
CA ILE A 286 -18.27 28.59 2.86
C ILE A 286 -17.84 27.29 2.18
N ASN A 287 -16.78 26.65 2.64
CA ASN A 287 -16.30 25.36 2.20
C ASN A 287 -16.68 24.29 3.24
N ASP A 288 -17.77 23.60 3.02
CA ASP A 288 -18.39 22.71 4.00
C ASP A 288 -17.83 21.25 3.98
N GLY A 289 -16.80 21.01 3.18
CA GLY A 289 -16.24 19.67 3.04
C GLY A 289 -17.19 18.71 2.32
N PHE A 290 -17.43 17.54 2.87
CA PHE A 290 -18.34 16.55 2.28
C PHE A 290 -19.77 16.70 2.78
N ALA A 291 -20.76 16.52 1.89
CA ALA A 291 -22.15 16.25 2.29
C ALA A 291 -22.22 14.81 2.82
N VAL A 292 -22.82 14.64 4.00
CA VAL A 292 -22.94 13.32 4.64
C VAL A 292 -24.18 12.60 4.09
N LEU A 293 -24.05 11.99 2.92
CA LEU A 293 -25.16 11.35 2.23
C LEU A 293 -25.29 9.88 2.67
N PRO A 294 -26.45 9.46 3.23
CA PRO A 294 -26.62 8.09 3.70
C PRO A 294 -26.67 7.09 2.52
N ASN A 295 -26.15 5.88 2.76
CA ASN A 295 -26.17 4.76 1.82
C ASN A 295 -25.51 5.03 0.45
N THR A 296 -24.57 5.96 0.39
CA THR A 296 -23.76 6.18 -0.80
C THR A 296 -22.42 5.45 -0.62
N SER A 297 -22.26 4.34 -1.33
CA SER A 297 -21.00 3.62 -1.42
C SER A 297 -20.80 3.11 -2.85
N TRP A 298 -19.59 3.11 -3.31
CA TRP A 298 -19.19 2.54 -4.58
C TRP A 298 -18.40 1.26 -4.32
N ARG A 299 -18.66 0.20 -5.09
CA ARG A 299 -17.94 -1.07 -5.00
C ARG A 299 -17.58 -1.56 -6.39
N GLY A 300 -16.40 -2.18 -6.52
CA GLY A 300 -15.94 -2.76 -7.77
C GLY A 300 -15.35 -4.16 -7.59
N ALA A 301 -15.34 -4.92 -8.66
CA ALA A 301 -14.63 -6.20 -8.75
C ALA A 301 -13.50 -6.13 -9.76
N GLY A 302 -12.45 -6.91 -9.54
CA GLY A 302 -11.28 -6.98 -10.40
C GLY A 302 -10.68 -8.36 -10.48
N ILE A 303 -9.75 -8.51 -11.41
CA ILE A 303 -8.94 -9.71 -11.62
C ILE A 303 -7.48 -9.42 -11.32
N ALA A 304 -6.78 -10.40 -10.74
CA ALA A 304 -5.33 -10.38 -10.55
C ALA A 304 -4.68 -11.45 -11.42
N ILE A 305 -3.68 -11.05 -12.20
CA ILE A 305 -2.87 -11.93 -13.03
C ILE A 305 -1.52 -11.28 -13.34
N PRO A 306 -0.39 -12.00 -13.23
CA PRO A 306 0.89 -11.50 -13.73
C PRO A 306 0.84 -11.28 -15.25
N VAL A 307 1.46 -10.22 -15.77
CA VAL A 307 1.50 -10.00 -17.23
C VAL A 307 2.11 -11.21 -17.94
N PHE A 308 3.22 -11.74 -17.45
CA PHE A 308 3.88 -12.92 -18.06
C PHE A 308 2.99 -14.16 -18.16
N SER A 309 1.93 -14.25 -17.33
CA SER A 309 0.99 -15.37 -17.30
C SER A 309 -0.11 -15.28 -18.35
N ILE A 310 -0.35 -14.12 -18.94
CA ILE A 310 -1.40 -13.93 -19.95
C ILE A 310 -1.06 -14.76 -21.18
N ARG A 311 -2.05 -15.48 -21.71
CA ARG A 311 -1.94 -16.22 -22.96
C ARG A 311 -2.94 -15.67 -23.97
N THR A 312 -2.44 -15.30 -25.14
CA THR A 312 -3.24 -14.93 -26.31
C THR A 312 -2.88 -15.82 -27.51
N ALA A 313 -3.73 -15.83 -28.53
CA ALA A 313 -3.47 -16.59 -29.74
C ALA A 313 -2.18 -16.14 -30.48
N LYS A 314 -1.82 -14.85 -30.33
CA LYS A 314 -0.63 -14.26 -30.96
C LYS A 314 0.58 -14.15 -30.01
N GLY A 315 0.49 -14.66 -28.77
CA GLY A 315 1.53 -14.55 -27.77
C GLY A 315 2.86 -15.17 -28.21
N PHE A 316 3.95 -14.69 -27.64
CA PHE A 316 5.32 -15.15 -27.89
C PHE A 316 5.85 -16.11 -26.80
N GLY A 317 4.97 -16.96 -26.25
CA GLY A 317 5.33 -17.86 -25.14
C GLY A 317 5.26 -17.22 -23.76
N VAL A 318 4.94 -15.94 -23.70
CA VAL A 318 4.79 -15.11 -22.49
C VAL A 318 3.72 -14.07 -22.77
N GLY A 319 3.06 -13.55 -21.73
CA GLY A 319 2.20 -12.38 -21.86
C GLY A 319 3.03 -11.10 -22.04
N GLU A 320 2.59 -10.22 -22.90
CA GLU A 320 3.21 -8.95 -23.25
C GLU A 320 2.29 -7.76 -22.92
N PHE A 321 2.79 -6.53 -22.93
CA PHE A 321 1.93 -5.36 -22.72
C PHE A 321 0.83 -5.23 -23.79
N ALA A 322 1.10 -5.71 -25.01
CA ALA A 322 0.11 -5.75 -26.07
C ALA A 322 -1.03 -6.78 -25.86
N ASP A 323 -0.89 -7.70 -24.91
CA ASP A 323 -1.93 -8.68 -24.54
C ASP A 323 -2.92 -8.13 -23.48
N ILE A 324 -2.55 -7.08 -22.75
CA ILE A 324 -3.42 -6.45 -21.76
C ILE A 324 -4.76 -5.99 -22.38
N PRO A 325 -4.82 -5.33 -23.56
CA PRO A 325 -6.08 -4.97 -24.20
C PRO A 325 -7.02 -6.15 -24.43
N VAL A 326 -6.52 -7.33 -24.80
CA VAL A 326 -7.33 -8.53 -25.01
C VAL A 326 -7.95 -9.00 -23.68
N LEU A 327 -7.19 -8.96 -22.60
CA LEU A 327 -7.68 -9.26 -21.25
C LEU A 327 -8.71 -8.21 -20.76
N VAL A 328 -8.50 -6.94 -21.09
CA VAL A 328 -9.43 -5.84 -20.78
C VAL A 328 -10.80 -6.08 -21.45
N ASP A 329 -10.84 -6.59 -22.68
CA ASP A 329 -12.09 -6.91 -23.37
C ASP A 329 -12.87 -7.99 -22.61
N TRP A 330 -12.20 -9.04 -22.15
CA TRP A 330 -12.83 -10.06 -21.32
C TRP A 330 -13.28 -9.50 -19.96
N ALA A 331 -12.45 -8.74 -19.28
CA ALA A 331 -12.78 -8.14 -17.98
C ALA A 331 -14.03 -7.24 -18.09
N LYS A 332 -14.11 -6.42 -19.14
CA LYS A 332 -15.26 -5.58 -19.43
C LYS A 332 -16.51 -6.42 -19.70
N HIS A 333 -16.38 -7.49 -20.49
CA HIS A 333 -17.49 -8.38 -20.85
C HIS A 333 -18.15 -9.01 -19.61
N VAL A 334 -17.35 -9.42 -18.62
CA VAL A 334 -17.86 -10.00 -17.37
C VAL A 334 -18.14 -8.96 -16.26
N GLY A 335 -18.07 -7.67 -16.56
CA GLY A 335 -18.44 -6.57 -15.66
C GLY A 335 -17.38 -6.14 -14.66
N LEU A 336 -16.15 -6.64 -14.77
CA LEU A 336 -15.02 -6.20 -13.93
C LEU A 336 -14.62 -4.75 -14.25
N LYS A 337 -13.97 -4.09 -13.27
CA LYS A 337 -13.53 -2.69 -13.35
C LYS A 337 -12.02 -2.51 -13.19
N LEU A 338 -11.30 -3.57 -12.87
CA LEU A 338 -9.88 -3.50 -12.53
C LEU A 338 -9.14 -4.75 -13.01
N VAL A 339 -7.93 -4.54 -13.55
CA VAL A 339 -6.92 -5.56 -13.77
C VAL A 339 -5.72 -5.25 -12.88
N GLN A 340 -5.41 -6.15 -11.96
CA GLN A 340 -4.22 -6.07 -11.11
C GLN A 340 -3.11 -6.94 -11.70
N ILE A 341 -1.92 -6.37 -11.83
CA ILE A 341 -0.73 -7.07 -12.31
C ILE A 341 0.37 -7.07 -11.24
N LEU A 342 1.30 -8.02 -11.35
CA LEU A 342 2.52 -8.06 -10.52
C LEU A 342 3.56 -7.04 -11.02
N PRO A 343 4.68 -6.83 -10.28
CA PRO A 343 5.71 -5.89 -10.69
C PRO A 343 6.19 -6.16 -12.13
N VAL A 344 6.38 -5.09 -12.89
CA VAL A 344 6.79 -5.14 -14.29
C VAL A 344 8.18 -4.56 -14.53
N ASN A 345 8.91 -4.27 -13.45
CA ASN A 345 10.25 -3.74 -13.51
C ASN A 345 11.26 -4.80 -14.00
N ASP A 346 12.39 -4.33 -14.58
CA ASP A 346 13.44 -5.21 -15.08
C ASP A 346 14.16 -5.95 -13.96
N THR A 347 14.21 -7.26 -14.04
CA THR A 347 14.86 -8.18 -13.11
C THR A 347 16.05 -8.91 -13.73
N THR A 348 16.49 -8.52 -14.94
CA THR A 348 17.54 -9.21 -15.70
C THR A 348 18.91 -9.03 -15.07
N ALA A 349 19.27 -9.87 -14.11
CA ALA A 349 20.55 -9.86 -13.40
C ALA A 349 21.55 -10.88 -13.95
N THR A 350 21.09 -12.08 -14.32
CA THR A 350 21.93 -13.25 -14.66
C THR A 350 21.67 -13.81 -16.07
N HIS A 351 20.65 -13.34 -16.77
CA HIS A 351 20.12 -13.88 -18.03
C HIS A 351 19.67 -15.35 -17.94
N THR A 352 19.35 -15.83 -16.74
CA THR A 352 18.83 -17.17 -16.49
C THR A 352 17.40 -17.12 -15.95
N TRP A 353 16.78 -18.29 -15.80
CA TRP A 353 15.44 -18.42 -15.21
C TRP A 353 15.31 -17.81 -13.80
N MET A 354 16.40 -17.60 -13.08
CA MET A 354 16.40 -16.94 -11.78
C MET A 354 15.89 -15.50 -11.85
N ASP A 355 16.05 -14.86 -13.01
CA ASP A 355 15.55 -13.51 -13.28
C ASP A 355 14.02 -13.45 -13.46
N SER A 356 13.33 -14.59 -13.40
CA SER A 356 11.87 -14.65 -13.47
C SER A 356 11.16 -14.12 -12.23
N TYR A 357 11.88 -13.88 -11.12
CA TYR A 357 11.33 -13.38 -9.87
C TYR A 357 11.01 -11.87 -9.97
N PRO A 358 9.72 -11.46 -10.00
CA PRO A 358 9.35 -10.08 -10.33
C PRO A 358 9.69 -9.06 -9.25
N TYR A 359 9.99 -9.50 -8.02
CA TYR A 359 10.31 -8.60 -6.90
C TYR A 359 11.80 -8.28 -6.77
N ALA A 360 12.68 -8.95 -7.55
CA ALA A 360 14.13 -8.73 -7.54
C ALA A 360 14.59 -7.75 -8.63
N ALA A 361 13.95 -6.58 -8.71
CA ALA A 361 14.22 -5.62 -9.78
C ALA A 361 15.64 -5.05 -9.71
N ILE A 362 16.36 -5.11 -10.83
CA ILE A 362 17.65 -4.41 -11.01
C ILE A 362 17.50 -2.91 -11.20
N SER A 363 16.28 -2.44 -11.43
CA SER A 363 15.91 -1.02 -11.45
C SER A 363 14.47 -0.85 -10.97
N ALA A 364 14.24 0.09 -10.05
CA ALA A 364 12.90 0.46 -9.59
C ALA A 364 12.10 1.25 -10.65
N PHE A 365 12.72 1.62 -11.77
CA PHE A 365 12.16 2.49 -12.81
C PHE A 365 12.00 1.80 -14.17
N ALA A 366 13.00 1.01 -14.60
CA ALA A 366 13.02 0.38 -15.91
C ALA A 366 12.00 -0.74 -16.03
N LEU A 367 11.38 -0.87 -17.20
CA LEU A 367 10.43 -1.95 -17.53
C LEU A 367 11.16 -3.18 -18.03
N HIS A 368 10.65 -4.37 -17.74
CA HIS A 368 11.27 -5.63 -18.07
C HIS A 368 11.16 -5.93 -19.59
N PRO A 369 12.29 -6.19 -20.29
CA PRO A 369 12.31 -6.48 -21.74
C PRO A 369 11.44 -7.67 -22.17
N ILE A 370 11.13 -8.61 -21.28
CA ILE A 370 10.29 -9.77 -21.57
C ILE A 370 8.88 -9.38 -22.05
N TYR A 371 8.38 -8.20 -21.63
CA TYR A 371 7.04 -7.71 -21.98
C TYR A 371 6.97 -7.00 -23.32
N LEU A 372 8.11 -6.83 -24.03
CA LEU A 372 8.18 -6.14 -25.30
C LEU A 372 7.47 -6.96 -26.41
N ASN A 373 6.50 -6.36 -27.09
CA ASN A 373 5.85 -6.96 -28.24
C ASN A 373 6.68 -6.69 -29.51
N LEU A 374 7.22 -7.75 -30.09
CA LEU A 374 8.12 -7.67 -31.23
C LEU A 374 7.41 -7.27 -32.53
N GLU A 375 6.13 -7.64 -32.72
CA GLU A 375 5.37 -7.26 -33.91
C GLU A 375 5.21 -5.74 -34.03
N GLN A 376 4.91 -5.09 -32.90
CA GLN A 376 4.81 -3.62 -32.84
C GLN A 376 6.16 -2.94 -33.10
N VAL A 377 7.25 -3.46 -32.52
CA VAL A 377 8.60 -2.93 -32.77
C VAL A 377 9.03 -3.10 -34.22
N ALA A 378 8.74 -4.26 -34.82
CA ALA A 378 9.07 -4.55 -36.23
C ALA A 378 8.32 -3.65 -37.22
N GLY A 379 7.09 -3.26 -36.87
CA GLY A 379 6.23 -2.47 -37.74
C GLY A 379 6.14 -3.08 -39.18
N LYS A 380 5.85 -2.21 -40.14
CA LYS A 380 5.80 -2.66 -41.58
C LYS A 380 7.19 -2.90 -42.15
N GLN A 381 8.19 -2.18 -41.65
CA GLN A 381 9.55 -2.14 -42.20
C GLN A 381 10.29 -3.46 -41.98
N HIS A 382 10.16 -4.08 -40.83
CA HIS A 382 10.82 -5.33 -40.44
C HIS A 382 9.89 -6.53 -40.43
N LYS A 383 8.67 -6.42 -40.99
CA LYS A 383 7.71 -7.52 -41.01
C LYS A 383 8.29 -8.83 -41.53
N LYS A 384 9.06 -8.81 -42.64
CA LYS A 384 9.71 -10.01 -43.16
C LYS A 384 10.73 -10.64 -42.23
N ALA A 385 11.37 -9.83 -41.39
CA ALA A 385 12.31 -10.33 -40.36
C ALA A 385 11.56 -10.93 -39.17
N TYR A 386 10.44 -10.32 -38.77
CA TYR A 386 9.54 -10.84 -37.76
C TYR A 386 8.87 -12.14 -38.19
N ASP A 387 8.35 -12.22 -39.44
CA ASP A 387 7.69 -13.42 -39.98
C ASP A 387 8.60 -14.68 -39.91
N LYS A 388 9.93 -14.50 -39.90
CA LYS A 388 10.88 -15.62 -39.72
C LYS A 388 10.86 -16.22 -38.32
N LEU A 389 10.30 -15.53 -37.33
CA LEU A 389 10.13 -16.01 -35.95
C LEU A 389 8.86 -16.84 -35.78
N ALA A 390 7.97 -16.95 -36.79
CA ALA A 390 6.66 -17.58 -36.67
C ALA A 390 6.71 -19.02 -36.14
N ALA A 391 7.65 -19.85 -36.59
CA ALA A 391 7.81 -21.20 -36.06
C ALA A 391 8.24 -21.23 -34.59
N GLN A 392 9.17 -20.36 -34.20
CA GLN A 392 9.64 -20.24 -32.82
C GLN A 392 8.53 -19.67 -31.92
N GLN A 393 7.80 -18.66 -32.37
CA GLN A 393 6.63 -18.10 -31.70
C GLN A 393 5.58 -19.18 -31.42
N THR A 394 5.22 -19.96 -32.44
CA THR A 394 4.24 -21.05 -32.32
C THR A 394 4.72 -22.07 -31.29
N ALA A 395 5.99 -22.51 -31.38
CA ALA A 395 6.55 -23.47 -30.43
C ALA A 395 6.53 -22.99 -29.00
N LEU A 396 6.99 -21.75 -28.75
CA LEU A 396 6.99 -21.17 -27.42
C LEU A 396 5.57 -20.93 -26.89
N ASN A 397 4.65 -20.50 -27.77
CA ASN A 397 3.24 -20.25 -27.37
C ASN A 397 2.48 -21.56 -27.05
N ALA A 398 2.92 -22.70 -27.56
CA ALA A 398 2.35 -24.00 -27.26
C ALA A 398 2.73 -24.54 -25.87
N LEU A 399 3.79 -24.01 -25.22
CA LEU A 399 4.26 -24.47 -23.91
C LEU A 399 3.22 -24.17 -22.81
N ASP A 400 3.10 -25.09 -21.85
CA ASP A 400 2.19 -24.93 -20.69
C ASP A 400 2.69 -23.91 -19.65
N ALA A 401 3.98 -23.61 -19.67
CA ALA A 401 4.64 -22.66 -18.78
C ALA A 401 5.56 -21.75 -19.59
N VAL A 402 5.95 -20.60 -19.00
CA VAL A 402 6.91 -19.69 -19.61
C VAL A 402 8.32 -20.31 -19.62
N ASP A 403 8.94 -20.37 -20.78
CA ASP A 403 10.39 -20.59 -20.91
C ASP A 403 11.08 -19.23 -20.96
N TYR A 404 11.49 -18.75 -19.78
CA TYR A 404 12.05 -17.41 -19.61
C TYR A 404 13.27 -17.17 -20.52
N GLU A 405 14.23 -18.11 -20.52
CA GLU A 405 15.50 -17.94 -21.22
C GLU A 405 15.30 -17.96 -22.75
N ALA A 406 14.48 -18.89 -23.23
CA ALA A 406 14.21 -18.99 -24.68
C ALA A 406 13.46 -17.74 -25.18
N VAL A 407 12.48 -17.25 -24.43
CA VAL A 407 11.74 -16.03 -24.77
C VAL A 407 12.65 -14.81 -24.78
N MET A 408 13.42 -14.60 -23.70
CA MET A 408 14.34 -13.45 -23.58
C MET A 408 15.39 -13.46 -24.68
N LYS A 409 16.00 -14.63 -24.95
CA LYS A 409 16.98 -14.76 -26.03
C LYS A 409 16.38 -14.40 -27.40
N ALA A 410 15.22 -14.94 -27.74
CA ALA A 410 14.56 -14.67 -29.01
C ALA A 410 14.25 -13.16 -29.18
N LYS A 411 13.74 -12.52 -28.14
CA LYS A 411 13.39 -11.09 -28.15
C LYS A 411 14.63 -10.22 -28.31
N LEU A 412 15.63 -10.41 -27.48
CA LEU A 412 16.85 -9.61 -27.53
C LEU A 412 17.63 -9.81 -28.83
N ASP A 413 17.72 -11.02 -29.34
CA ASP A 413 18.37 -11.29 -30.63
C ASP A 413 17.65 -10.58 -31.80
N PHE A 414 16.32 -10.56 -31.79
CA PHE A 414 15.55 -9.82 -32.79
C PHE A 414 15.77 -8.31 -32.68
N VAL A 415 15.69 -7.73 -31.48
CA VAL A 415 15.92 -6.30 -31.28
C VAL A 415 17.33 -5.90 -31.70
N LYS A 416 18.36 -6.67 -31.31
CA LYS A 416 19.76 -6.44 -31.74
C LYS A 416 19.88 -6.40 -33.25
N LYS A 417 19.18 -7.30 -33.94
CA LYS A 417 19.22 -7.42 -35.42
C LYS A 417 18.64 -6.19 -36.13
N ILE A 418 17.57 -5.59 -35.61
CA ILE A 418 16.89 -4.46 -36.26
C ILE A 418 17.42 -3.10 -35.77
N PHE A 419 18.01 -3.02 -34.58
CA PHE A 419 18.40 -1.79 -33.92
C PHE A 419 19.28 -0.91 -34.81
N ALA A 420 20.26 -1.48 -35.53
CA ALA A 420 21.16 -0.69 -36.39
C ALA A 420 20.42 0.15 -37.43
N SER A 421 19.26 -0.34 -37.93
CA SER A 421 18.42 0.37 -38.90
C SER A 421 17.34 1.25 -38.25
N GLU A 422 16.97 0.96 -36.99
CA GLU A 422 15.92 1.67 -36.24
C GLU A 422 16.47 2.72 -35.26
N LYS A 423 17.80 2.78 -35.06
CA LYS A 423 18.36 3.73 -34.07
C LYS A 423 18.07 5.19 -34.37
N THR A 424 17.64 5.52 -35.59
CA THR A 424 17.18 6.88 -35.95
C THR A 424 15.99 7.35 -35.13
N VAL A 425 15.20 6.44 -34.52
CA VAL A 425 14.11 6.79 -33.59
C VAL A 425 14.64 7.58 -32.39
N LEU A 426 15.88 7.32 -31.97
CA LEU A 426 16.55 8.04 -30.87
C LEU A 426 16.83 9.53 -31.20
N SER A 427 16.71 9.93 -32.46
CA SER A 427 16.83 11.33 -32.88
C SER A 427 15.46 12.03 -33.00
N SER A 428 14.33 11.32 -32.82
CA SER A 428 12.98 11.87 -32.88
C SER A 428 12.71 12.82 -31.70
N ASP A 429 11.85 13.81 -31.91
CA ASP A 429 11.48 14.76 -30.86
C ASP A 429 10.72 14.08 -29.70
N ASP A 430 9.92 13.06 -30.02
CA ASP A 430 9.20 12.27 -29.01
C ASP A 430 10.18 11.52 -28.11
N PHE A 431 11.18 10.85 -28.68
CA PHE A 431 12.21 10.18 -27.90
C PHE A 431 13.03 11.19 -27.07
N LYS A 432 13.43 12.33 -27.66
CA LYS A 432 14.18 13.36 -26.93
C LYS A 432 13.40 13.87 -25.72
N THR A 433 12.09 14.06 -25.88
CA THR A 433 11.20 14.44 -24.77
C THR A 433 11.17 13.36 -23.69
N TYR A 434 10.95 12.10 -24.08
CA TYR A 434 11.00 10.94 -23.18
C TYR A 434 12.34 10.85 -22.45
N TYR A 435 13.46 10.95 -23.19
CA TYR A 435 14.80 10.87 -22.60
C TYR A 435 15.06 12.00 -21.61
N ALA A 436 14.69 13.23 -21.95
CA ALA A 436 14.89 14.40 -21.08
C ALA A 436 14.15 14.26 -19.74
N GLN A 437 12.94 13.70 -19.77
CA GLN A 437 12.13 13.44 -18.57
C GLN A 437 12.69 12.30 -17.72
N ASN A 438 13.33 11.29 -18.33
CA ASN A 438 13.74 10.05 -17.72
C ASN A 438 15.27 9.90 -17.57
N LYS A 439 16.08 10.86 -18.03
CA LYS A 439 17.55 10.77 -18.06
C LYS A 439 18.15 10.35 -16.72
N HIS A 440 17.57 10.80 -15.60
CA HIS A 440 18.09 10.57 -14.26
C HIS A 440 18.17 9.09 -13.86
N TRP A 441 17.31 8.23 -14.42
CA TRP A 441 17.35 6.78 -14.22
C TRP A 441 17.71 6.01 -15.48
N LEU A 442 17.28 6.48 -16.66
CA LEU A 442 17.43 5.76 -17.93
C LEU A 442 18.88 5.66 -18.38
N LEU A 443 19.66 6.73 -18.23
CA LEU A 443 21.08 6.73 -18.58
C LEU A 443 21.89 5.80 -17.67
N PRO A 444 21.81 5.89 -16.33
CA PRO A 444 22.47 4.92 -15.44
C PRO A 444 22.05 3.48 -15.68
N TYR A 445 20.74 3.24 -15.90
CA TYR A 445 20.23 1.90 -16.19
C TYR A 445 20.85 1.32 -17.47
N ALA A 446 20.84 2.04 -18.57
CA ALA A 446 21.39 1.56 -19.83
C ALA A 446 22.91 1.29 -19.74
N ALA A 447 23.66 2.17 -19.07
CA ALA A 447 25.09 1.97 -18.81
C ALA A 447 25.34 0.76 -17.90
N PHE A 448 24.51 0.57 -16.85
CA PHE A 448 24.60 -0.59 -15.98
C PHE A 448 24.37 -1.90 -16.74
N CYS A 449 23.35 -1.96 -17.60
CA CYS A 449 23.06 -3.14 -18.41
C CYS A 449 24.25 -3.49 -19.35
N TYR A 450 24.85 -2.47 -19.96
CA TYR A 450 26.05 -2.66 -20.76
C TYR A 450 27.24 -3.20 -19.93
N LEU A 451 27.51 -2.58 -18.75
CA LEU A 451 28.61 -2.98 -17.88
C LEU A 451 28.40 -4.39 -17.28
N ARG A 452 27.15 -4.72 -16.90
CA ARG A 452 26.76 -6.09 -16.49
C ARG A 452 27.11 -7.11 -17.57
N ASP A 453 26.73 -6.84 -18.81
CA ASP A 453 26.93 -7.76 -19.93
C ASP A 453 28.42 -7.83 -20.32
N GLU A 454 29.15 -6.72 -20.27
CA GLU A 454 30.58 -6.66 -20.56
C GLU A 454 31.41 -7.40 -19.52
N TYR A 455 31.07 -7.28 -18.24
CA TYR A 455 31.80 -7.92 -17.12
C TYR A 455 31.19 -9.26 -16.68
N GLY A 456 30.07 -9.66 -17.27
CA GLY A 456 29.39 -10.94 -17.00
C GLY A 456 28.79 -11.07 -15.62
N THR A 457 28.58 -9.98 -14.90
CA THR A 457 27.97 -9.95 -13.57
C THR A 457 27.31 -8.60 -13.26
N CYS A 458 26.15 -8.63 -12.59
CA CYS A 458 25.51 -7.44 -12.05
C CYS A 458 26.14 -6.95 -10.72
N ASP A 459 26.99 -7.75 -10.06
CA ASP A 459 27.69 -7.32 -8.85
C ASP A 459 28.78 -6.30 -9.19
N PHE A 460 28.41 -5.04 -9.16
CA PHE A 460 29.28 -3.91 -9.47
C PHE A 460 30.50 -3.83 -8.56
N ASN A 461 30.51 -4.47 -7.40
CA ASN A 461 31.70 -4.54 -6.54
C ASN A 461 32.82 -5.40 -7.14
N GLN A 462 32.48 -6.29 -8.07
CA GLN A 462 33.45 -7.16 -8.78
C GLN A 462 33.93 -6.55 -10.09
N TRP A 463 33.35 -5.44 -10.56
CA TRP A 463 33.73 -4.82 -11.83
C TRP A 463 35.18 -4.27 -11.78
N PRO A 464 35.98 -4.47 -12.84
CA PRO A 464 37.35 -3.91 -12.89
C PRO A 464 37.37 -2.38 -12.87
N ALA A 465 36.35 -1.74 -13.50
CA ALA A 465 36.14 -0.30 -13.54
C ALA A 465 34.67 0.03 -13.23
N TYR A 466 34.33 1.27 -12.92
CA TYR A 466 32.96 1.75 -12.62
C TYR A 466 32.30 1.14 -11.37
N ARG A 467 33.08 0.60 -10.43
CA ARG A 467 32.54 0.07 -9.15
C ARG A 467 31.74 1.12 -8.38
N HIS A 468 32.22 2.36 -8.41
CA HIS A 468 31.58 3.51 -7.81
C HIS A 468 30.95 4.36 -8.92
N PHE A 469 29.67 4.66 -8.75
CA PHE A 469 28.95 5.47 -9.71
C PHE A 469 29.52 6.90 -9.76
N ASN A 470 29.79 7.38 -10.99
CA ASN A 470 30.11 8.77 -11.26
C ASN A 470 29.38 9.22 -12.52
N LEU A 471 28.50 10.20 -12.42
CA LEU A 471 27.66 10.61 -13.51
C LEU A 471 28.47 11.10 -14.73
N ALA A 472 29.55 11.84 -14.52
CA ALA A 472 30.38 12.35 -15.63
C ALA A 472 31.07 11.22 -16.42
N ASP A 473 31.53 10.18 -15.72
CA ASP A 473 32.14 9.00 -16.35
C ASP A 473 31.09 8.21 -17.17
N ILE A 474 29.87 8.12 -16.65
CA ILE A 474 28.76 7.44 -17.34
C ILE A 474 28.25 8.25 -18.53
N GLU A 475 28.19 9.58 -18.44
CA GLU A 475 27.88 10.44 -19.60
C GLU A 475 28.95 10.31 -20.68
N ALA A 476 30.23 10.23 -20.30
CA ALA A 476 31.32 10.02 -21.25
C ALA A 476 31.26 8.63 -21.92
N LEU A 477 30.96 7.57 -21.14
CA LEU A 477 30.79 6.20 -21.63
C LEU A 477 29.63 6.08 -22.62
N ALA A 478 28.53 6.78 -22.37
CA ALA A 478 27.32 6.78 -23.20
C ALA A 478 27.27 7.89 -24.25
N ALA A 479 28.38 8.62 -24.48
CA ALA A 479 28.43 9.64 -25.52
C ALA A 479 28.36 9.00 -26.94
N GLU A 480 27.72 9.64 -27.90
CA GLU A 480 27.58 9.14 -29.28
C GLU A 480 28.93 8.83 -29.96
N THR A 481 30.00 9.45 -29.48
CA THR A 481 31.38 9.23 -29.96
C THR A 481 32.08 8.03 -29.29
N SER A 482 31.48 7.46 -28.24
CA SER A 482 32.00 6.30 -27.52
C SER A 482 31.81 5.00 -28.30
N ALA A 483 32.78 4.09 -28.24
CA ALA A 483 32.68 2.75 -28.78
C ALA A 483 31.56 1.91 -28.13
N ALA A 484 31.17 2.24 -26.89
CA ALA A 484 30.10 1.57 -26.14
C ALA A 484 28.70 2.10 -26.50
N TYR A 485 28.60 3.22 -27.24
CA TYR A 485 27.32 3.93 -27.45
C TYR A 485 26.22 3.01 -27.98
N ASP A 486 26.45 2.27 -29.07
CA ASP A 486 25.41 1.43 -29.66
C ASP A 486 24.94 0.31 -28.71
N ALA A 487 25.86 -0.24 -27.91
CA ALA A 487 25.53 -1.26 -26.90
C ALA A 487 24.74 -0.69 -25.67
N ILE A 488 24.91 0.59 -25.39
CA ILE A 488 24.13 1.32 -24.37
C ILE A 488 22.79 1.79 -24.96
N ALA A 489 22.82 2.37 -26.16
CA ALA A 489 21.66 2.98 -26.81
C ALA A 489 20.53 1.99 -27.14
N ILE A 490 20.87 0.70 -27.33
CA ILE A 490 19.84 -0.37 -27.50
C ILE A 490 18.91 -0.45 -26.29
N HIS A 491 19.39 -0.20 -25.08
CA HIS A 491 18.56 -0.20 -23.87
C HIS A 491 17.64 1.02 -23.83
N PHE A 492 18.08 2.19 -24.35
CA PHE A 492 17.18 3.35 -24.55
C PHE A 492 16.05 2.99 -25.52
N PHE A 493 16.38 2.34 -26.64
CA PHE A 493 15.42 1.89 -27.63
C PHE A 493 14.38 0.93 -27.03
N ILE A 494 14.83 -0.09 -26.29
CA ILE A 494 13.95 -1.08 -25.64
C ILE A 494 13.01 -0.39 -24.66
N GLN A 495 13.53 0.46 -23.77
CA GLN A 495 12.74 1.12 -22.74
C GLN A 495 11.72 2.10 -23.35
N TYR A 496 12.07 2.79 -24.43
CA TYR A 496 11.15 3.66 -25.14
C TYR A 496 9.96 2.90 -25.74
N HIS A 497 10.23 1.77 -26.40
CA HIS A 497 9.15 0.94 -26.97
C HIS A 497 8.27 0.30 -25.89
N LEU A 498 8.84 -0.16 -24.79
CA LEU A 498 8.08 -0.67 -23.64
C LEU A 498 7.18 0.41 -23.04
N HIS A 499 7.70 1.62 -22.88
CA HIS A 499 6.93 2.78 -22.42
C HIS A 499 5.70 3.05 -23.32
N LEU A 500 5.92 3.11 -24.65
CA LEU A 500 4.83 3.33 -25.60
C LEU A 500 3.78 2.23 -25.56
N GLN A 501 4.21 0.96 -25.52
CA GLN A 501 3.31 -0.20 -25.51
C GLN A 501 2.46 -0.25 -24.23
N LEU A 502 3.05 0.01 -23.07
CA LEU A 502 2.31 0.02 -21.81
C LEU A 502 1.34 1.22 -21.73
N GLN A 503 1.76 2.41 -22.20
CA GLN A 503 0.84 3.55 -22.28
C GLN A 503 -0.35 3.30 -23.21
N GLN A 504 -0.13 2.63 -24.35
CA GLN A 504 -1.21 2.24 -25.25
C GLN A 504 -2.19 1.27 -24.58
N ALA A 505 -1.67 0.29 -23.82
CA ALA A 505 -2.50 -0.64 -23.07
C ALA A 505 -3.34 0.07 -21.98
N VAL A 506 -2.74 1.01 -21.25
CA VAL A 506 -3.44 1.85 -20.24
C VAL A 506 -4.54 2.69 -20.90
N ALA A 507 -4.22 3.39 -21.99
CA ALA A 507 -5.21 4.21 -22.71
C ALA A 507 -6.38 3.37 -23.22
N TYR A 508 -6.12 2.14 -23.70
CA TYR A 508 -7.15 1.22 -24.09
C TYR A 508 -8.04 0.77 -22.93
N ALA A 509 -7.44 0.45 -21.77
CA ALA A 509 -8.16 0.09 -20.56
C ALA A 509 -9.08 1.23 -20.10
N HIS A 510 -8.59 2.45 -20.05
CA HIS A 510 -9.38 3.64 -19.70
C HIS A 510 -10.57 3.86 -20.63
N ALA A 511 -10.35 3.77 -21.94
CA ALA A 511 -11.43 3.89 -22.94
C ALA A 511 -12.54 2.82 -22.77
N ASN A 512 -12.21 1.70 -22.10
CA ASN A 512 -13.13 0.60 -21.81
C ASN A 512 -13.66 0.61 -20.35
N GLY A 513 -13.36 1.64 -19.56
CA GLY A 513 -13.82 1.78 -18.18
C GLY A 513 -13.15 0.81 -17.20
N ILE A 514 -11.94 0.37 -17.51
CA ILE A 514 -11.10 -0.53 -16.70
C ILE A 514 -9.87 0.25 -16.23
N ILE A 515 -9.51 0.09 -14.97
CA ILE A 515 -8.27 0.64 -14.41
C ILE A 515 -7.18 -0.44 -14.28
N LEU A 516 -5.92 -0.02 -14.38
CA LEU A 516 -4.78 -0.89 -14.10
C LEU A 516 -4.23 -0.62 -12.68
N LYS A 517 -4.10 -1.70 -11.91
CA LYS A 517 -3.47 -1.67 -10.59
C LYS A 517 -2.12 -2.38 -10.65
N GLY A 518 -1.04 -1.62 -10.42
CA GLY A 518 0.31 -2.15 -10.33
C GLY A 518 0.65 -2.70 -8.96
N ASP A 519 1.86 -3.24 -8.84
CA ASP A 519 2.44 -3.74 -7.60
C ASP A 519 3.85 -3.15 -7.47
N ILE A 520 4.17 -2.59 -6.31
CA ILE A 520 5.45 -1.94 -6.02
C ILE A 520 6.19 -2.76 -4.97
N PRO A 521 7.28 -3.47 -5.33
CA PRO A 521 8.11 -4.19 -4.37
C PRO A 521 8.61 -3.31 -3.24
N ILE A 522 8.62 -3.83 -2.00
CA ILE A 522 9.23 -3.11 -0.88
C ILE A 522 10.74 -2.96 -1.05
N GLY A 523 11.42 -3.91 -1.67
CA GLY A 523 12.87 -3.96 -1.81
C GLY A 523 13.36 -3.61 -3.21
N ILE A 524 14.67 -3.62 -3.35
CA ILE A 524 15.42 -3.59 -4.62
C ILE A 524 16.37 -4.78 -4.67
N TYR A 525 16.77 -5.20 -5.85
CA TYR A 525 17.84 -6.19 -5.92
C TYR A 525 19.15 -5.62 -5.35
N ARG A 526 19.90 -6.42 -4.59
CA ARG A 526 21.11 -5.96 -3.88
C ARG A 526 22.14 -5.32 -4.81
N TYR A 527 22.29 -5.89 -5.99
CA TYR A 527 23.21 -5.41 -7.02
C TYR A 527 22.45 -4.72 -8.15
N SER A 528 21.54 -3.79 -7.78
CA SER A 528 20.73 -3.01 -8.70
C SER A 528 21.42 -1.71 -9.10
N VAL A 529 20.91 -1.09 -10.16
CA VAL A 529 21.26 0.28 -10.56
C VAL A 529 21.02 1.26 -9.42
N ASP A 530 19.91 1.11 -8.69
CA ASP A 530 19.54 1.98 -7.56
C ASP A 530 20.59 1.93 -6.44
N ALA A 531 21.04 0.72 -6.07
CA ALA A 531 22.08 0.53 -5.08
C ALA A 531 23.47 1.01 -5.57
N TRP A 532 23.74 0.92 -6.88
CA TRP A 532 24.96 1.43 -7.48
C TRP A 532 25.02 2.96 -7.51
N GLN A 533 23.88 3.61 -7.87
CA GLN A 533 23.78 5.07 -7.93
C GLN A 533 23.83 5.74 -6.55
N GLN A 534 23.11 5.19 -5.58
CA GLN A 534 22.87 5.81 -4.28
C GLN A 534 22.98 4.79 -3.16
N PRO A 535 24.16 4.17 -2.93
CA PRO A 535 24.33 3.11 -1.94
C PRO A 535 24.03 3.59 -0.51
N GLU A 536 24.17 4.88 -0.21
CA GLU A 536 23.89 5.49 1.08
C GLU A 536 22.38 5.43 1.48
N LEU A 537 21.49 5.21 0.52
CA LEU A 537 20.06 5.03 0.79
C LEU A 537 19.71 3.64 1.33
N TYR A 538 20.68 2.73 1.41
CA TYR A 538 20.49 1.33 1.76
C TYR A 538 21.51 0.85 2.80
N HIS A 539 21.06 -0.04 3.68
CA HIS A 539 21.95 -0.78 4.58
C HIS A 539 22.42 -2.08 3.89
N MET A 540 23.53 -2.02 3.20
CA MET A 540 24.06 -3.12 2.39
C MET A 540 24.59 -4.30 3.25
N GLU A 541 24.83 -4.10 4.54
CA GLU A 541 25.25 -5.11 5.51
C GLU A 541 24.10 -5.93 6.11
N TYR A 542 22.84 -5.60 5.74
CA TYR A 542 21.64 -6.31 6.16
C TYR A 542 20.82 -6.81 4.97
N GLN A 543 19.89 -7.72 5.27
CA GLN A 543 18.92 -8.30 4.33
C GLN A 543 17.51 -8.15 4.91
N ALA A 544 16.54 -7.76 4.09
CA ALA A 544 15.15 -7.76 4.48
C ALA A 544 14.58 -9.18 4.46
N GLY A 545 13.57 -9.42 5.28
CA GLY A 545 12.88 -10.69 5.34
C GLY A 545 11.61 -10.63 6.20
N ALA A 546 11.15 -11.79 6.67
CA ALA A 546 10.04 -11.93 7.60
C ALA A 546 10.43 -12.84 8.78
N PRO A 547 9.87 -12.59 9.99
CA PRO A 547 10.05 -13.50 11.12
C PRO A 547 9.45 -14.87 10.84
N PRO A 548 9.81 -15.90 11.62
CA PRO A 548 9.16 -17.20 11.58
C PRO A 548 7.64 -17.15 11.73
N ASP A 549 6.96 -17.93 10.92
CA ASP A 549 5.52 -18.12 10.95
C ASP A 549 5.15 -19.59 10.63
N ASP A 550 3.86 -19.90 10.51
CA ASP A 550 3.36 -21.26 10.20
C ASP A 550 3.74 -21.72 8.77
N PHE A 551 4.06 -20.83 7.87
CA PHE A 551 4.44 -21.12 6.48
C PHE A 551 5.96 -21.24 6.30
N ALA A 552 6.74 -20.52 7.11
CA ALA A 552 8.19 -20.49 7.09
C ALA A 552 8.77 -20.55 8.52
N VAL A 553 8.90 -21.76 9.04
CA VAL A 553 9.33 -22.03 10.45
C VAL A 553 10.67 -21.38 10.81
N LYS A 554 11.56 -21.18 9.82
CA LYS A 554 12.86 -20.51 9.99
C LYS A 554 12.82 -19.02 9.59
N GLY A 555 11.64 -18.48 9.33
CA GLY A 555 11.47 -17.16 8.74
C GLY A 555 11.89 -17.12 7.28
N GLN A 556 11.68 -15.98 6.65
CA GLN A 556 12.04 -15.74 5.25
C GLN A 556 13.22 -14.77 5.17
N ASN A 557 14.16 -15.05 4.28
CA ASN A 557 15.21 -14.12 3.90
C ASN A 557 15.04 -13.76 2.42
N TRP A 558 14.65 -12.51 2.15
CA TRP A 558 14.39 -12.04 0.79
C TRP A 558 15.65 -11.57 0.05
N GLY A 559 16.78 -11.42 0.76
CA GLY A 559 18.10 -11.14 0.18
C GLY A 559 18.36 -9.68 -0.23
N PHE A 560 17.37 -8.80 -0.32
CA PHE A 560 17.60 -7.40 -0.66
C PHE A 560 17.96 -6.53 0.56
N PRO A 561 18.69 -5.41 0.36
CA PRO A 561 19.11 -4.54 1.44
C PRO A 561 17.92 -3.83 2.09
N THR A 562 18.04 -3.47 3.36
CA THR A 562 17.05 -2.63 4.03
C THR A 562 17.29 -1.15 3.74
N TYR A 563 16.24 -0.31 3.87
CA TYR A 563 16.33 1.12 3.61
C TYR A 563 16.96 1.89 4.76
N ASN A 564 17.85 2.83 4.43
CA ASN A 564 18.32 3.87 5.34
C ASN A 564 17.31 5.03 5.37
N TRP A 565 16.21 4.85 6.11
CA TRP A 565 15.13 5.84 6.19
C TRP A 565 15.59 7.19 6.71
N ALA A 566 16.58 7.23 7.61
CA ALA A 566 17.14 8.48 8.12
C ALA A 566 17.81 9.30 6.98
N LYS A 567 18.57 8.62 6.13
CA LYS A 567 19.19 9.25 4.96
C LYS A 567 18.15 9.71 3.93
N MET A 568 17.15 8.88 3.66
CA MET A 568 16.06 9.25 2.73
C MET A 568 15.22 10.43 3.23
N GLN A 569 15.11 10.63 4.53
CA GLN A 569 14.37 11.75 5.11
C GLN A 569 15.08 13.09 4.89
N GLU A 570 16.41 13.13 4.78
CA GLU A 570 17.19 14.36 4.58
C GLU A 570 16.78 15.13 3.31
N ASP A 571 16.41 14.41 2.24
CA ASP A 571 15.92 14.99 0.98
C ASP A 571 14.40 14.90 0.81
N GLY A 572 13.70 14.53 1.89
CA GLY A 572 12.24 14.39 1.90
C GLY A 572 11.75 13.18 1.10
N PHE A 573 12.50 12.09 1.08
CA PHE A 573 12.18 10.83 0.38
C PHE A 573 12.17 10.95 -1.15
N ALA A 574 13.10 11.70 -1.73
CA ALA A 574 13.14 12.02 -3.15
C ALA A 574 13.12 10.78 -4.04
N TRP A 575 13.88 9.72 -3.70
CA TRP A 575 13.90 8.47 -4.47
C TRP A 575 12.52 7.80 -4.52
N TRP A 576 11.79 7.72 -3.40
CA TRP A 576 10.44 7.17 -3.36
C TRP A 576 9.43 8.03 -4.14
N LYS A 577 9.59 9.36 -4.10
CA LYS A 577 8.75 10.28 -4.86
C LYS A 577 8.93 10.06 -6.36
N GLN A 578 10.16 9.98 -6.83
CA GLN A 578 10.48 9.69 -8.24
C GLN A 578 9.90 8.34 -8.69
N ARG A 579 10.00 7.31 -7.82
CA ARG A 579 9.42 6.01 -8.10
C ARG A 579 7.90 6.05 -8.27
N PHE A 580 7.19 6.77 -7.40
CA PHE A 580 5.73 6.93 -7.54
C PHE A 580 5.35 7.77 -8.76
N GLU A 581 6.11 8.83 -9.07
CA GLU A 581 5.91 9.63 -10.27
C GLU A 581 6.09 8.79 -11.54
N GLN A 582 7.11 7.90 -11.59
CA GLN A 582 7.32 6.98 -12.70
C GLN A 582 6.17 5.99 -12.86
N MET A 583 5.70 5.39 -11.75
CA MET A 583 4.60 4.41 -11.78
C MET A 583 3.27 5.03 -12.22
N ARG A 584 3.04 6.31 -11.93
CA ARG A 584 1.84 7.05 -12.34
C ARG A 584 1.65 7.13 -13.86
N TYR A 585 2.70 6.98 -14.66
CA TYR A 585 2.56 6.91 -16.12
C TYR A 585 1.80 5.67 -16.59
N TYR A 586 1.71 4.64 -15.75
CA TYR A 586 1.21 3.31 -16.13
C TYR A 586 0.07 2.80 -15.28
N PHE A 587 -0.10 3.33 -14.06
CA PHE A 587 -1.06 2.77 -13.10
C PHE A 587 -1.97 3.83 -12.52
N ASP A 588 -3.21 3.43 -12.30
CA ASP A 588 -4.25 4.21 -11.63
C ASP A 588 -4.27 3.95 -10.14
N ALA A 589 -3.91 2.75 -9.77
CA ALA A 589 -3.81 2.26 -8.41
C ALA A 589 -2.57 1.38 -8.27
N PHE A 590 -2.07 1.21 -7.05
CA PHE A 590 -1.00 0.25 -6.80
C PHE A 590 -1.10 -0.40 -5.42
N ARG A 591 -0.54 -1.59 -5.31
CA ARG A 591 -0.28 -2.28 -4.06
C ARG A 591 1.13 -1.92 -3.62
N ILE A 592 1.27 -1.41 -2.40
CA ILE A 592 2.57 -1.39 -1.73
C ILE A 592 2.77 -2.77 -1.15
N ASP A 593 3.72 -3.50 -1.71
CA ASP A 593 4.18 -4.77 -1.16
C ASP A 593 4.78 -4.54 0.23
N HIS A 594 4.42 -5.40 1.19
CA HIS A 594 4.89 -5.33 2.58
C HIS A 594 4.88 -3.91 3.17
N ILE A 595 3.70 -3.24 3.19
CA ILE A 595 3.58 -1.85 3.72
C ILE A 595 4.09 -1.73 5.16
N LEU A 596 4.16 -2.85 5.90
CA LEU A 596 4.74 -2.92 7.23
C LEU A 596 6.20 -2.44 7.26
N GLY A 597 6.92 -2.49 6.14
CA GLY A 597 8.29 -1.96 5.99
C GLY A 597 8.41 -0.45 6.25
N PHE A 598 7.30 0.31 6.15
CA PHE A 598 7.27 1.73 6.52
C PHE A 598 7.14 1.95 8.02
N PHE A 599 6.65 0.96 8.76
CA PHE A 599 6.58 0.94 10.21
C PHE A 599 7.88 0.36 10.78
N ARG A 600 8.24 -0.82 10.32
CA ARG A 600 9.43 -1.60 10.68
C ARG A 600 9.71 -2.66 9.62
N ILE A 601 10.95 -3.06 9.50
CA ILE A 601 11.38 -4.16 8.63
C ILE A 601 12.05 -5.26 9.45
N TRP A 602 11.86 -6.52 9.08
CA TRP A 602 12.66 -7.61 9.61
C TRP A 602 14.03 -7.59 8.97
N SER A 603 15.05 -7.31 9.76
CA SER A 603 16.43 -7.08 9.32
C SER A 603 17.33 -8.24 9.72
N ILE A 604 17.94 -8.89 8.74
CA ILE A 604 18.77 -10.07 8.88
C ILE A 604 20.22 -9.69 8.54
N PRO A 605 21.21 -9.96 9.40
CA PRO A 605 22.61 -9.66 9.09
C PRO A 605 23.12 -10.47 7.88
N MET A 606 24.05 -9.92 7.10
CA MET A 606 24.59 -10.60 5.91
C MET A 606 25.28 -11.93 6.20
N HIS A 607 25.80 -12.13 7.40
CA HIS A 607 26.44 -13.38 7.81
C HIS A 607 25.42 -14.49 8.17
N ALA A 608 24.13 -14.16 8.24
CA ALA A 608 23.04 -15.10 8.43
C ALA A 608 22.44 -15.55 7.08
N VAL A 609 21.85 -16.74 7.05
CA VAL A 609 21.14 -17.32 5.91
C VAL A 609 19.65 -17.41 6.19
N GLU A 610 19.27 -17.88 7.38
CA GLU A 610 17.87 -18.04 7.78
C GLU A 610 17.27 -16.77 8.39
N GLY A 611 15.97 -16.55 8.15
CA GLY A 611 15.23 -15.40 8.68
C GLY A 611 15.19 -15.32 10.20
N ILE A 612 15.30 -16.47 10.89
CA ILE A 612 15.26 -16.57 12.35
C ILE A 612 16.37 -15.74 13.05
N MET A 613 17.46 -15.42 12.34
CA MET A 613 18.58 -14.60 12.84
C MET A 613 18.33 -13.10 12.80
N GLY A 614 17.15 -12.68 12.35
CA GLY A 614 16.78 -11.28 12.23
C GLY A 614 16.15 -10.69 13.49
N HIS A 615 15.92 -9.38 13.45
CA HIS A 615 15.13 -8.61 14.41
C HIS A 615 14.44 -7.44 13.70
N PHE A 616 13.42 -6.83 14.33
CA PHE A 616 12.77 -5.66 13.76
C PHE A 616 13.64 -4.40 13.85
N VAL A 617 13.67 -3.62 12.78
CA VAL A 617 14.36 -2.32 12.68
C VAL A 617 13.40 -1.29 12.07
N PRO A 618 13.21 -0.11 12.71
CA PRO A 618 13.68 0.22 14.04
C PRO A 618 12.92 -0.51 15.16
N ALA A 619 13.53 -0.70 16.29
CA ALA A 619 12.91 -1.21 17.50
C ALA A 619 13.54 -0.61 18.76
N LEU A 620 12.74 -0.46 19.81
CA LEU A 620 13.22 -0.07 21.15
C LEU A 620 13.83 -1.29 21.82
N PRO A 621 15.18 -1.33 22.03
CA PRO A 621 15.85 -2.46 22.65
C PRO A 621 15.52 -2.56 24.14
N VAL A 622 15.90 -3.69 24.73
CA VAL A 622 15.81 -3.92 26.19
C VAL A 622 17.17 -3.60 26.80
N HIS A 623 17.22 -2.76 27.82
CA HIS A 623 18.43 -2.45 28.55
C HIS A 623 18.71 -3.49 29.64
N ILE A 624 19.99 -3.77 29.92
CA ILE A 624 20.41 -4.73 30.95
C ILE A 624 19.74 -4.50 32.32
N ASN A 625 19.49 -3.23 32.69
CA ASN A 625 18.82 -2.88 33.94
C ASN A 625 17.38 -3.43 34.03
N GLU A 626 16.70 -3.66 32.90
CA GLU A 626 15.36 -4.24 32.89
C GLU A 626 15.35 -5.72 33.27
N PHE A 627 16.43 -6.44 32.94
CA PHE A 627 16.65 -7.82 33.41
C PHE A 627 16.91 -7.81 34.93
N ASN A 628 17.83 -6.95 35.37
CA ASN A 628 18.18 -6.83 36.80
C ASN A 628 16.96 -6.45 37.65
N SER A 629 16.11 -5.53 37.18
CA SER A 629 14.89 -5.11 37.92
C SER A 629 13.86 -6.21 38.06
N ARG A 630 13.90 -7.23 37.19
CA ARG A 630 13.07 -8.44 37.25
C ARG A 630 13.72 -9.58 38.03
N GLY A 631 14.86 -9.35 38.64
CA GLY A 631 15.62 -10.37 39.38
C GLY A 631 16.33 -11.39 38.48
N ILE A 632 16.54 -11.07 37.21
CA ILE A 632 17.33 -11.90 36.29
C ILE A 632 18.78 -11.46 36.40
N TYR A 633 19.66 -12.34 36.90
CA TYR A 633 21.11 -12.13 36.79
C TYR A 633 21.51 -12.25 35.32
N PHE A 634 21.98 -11.16 34.73
CA PHE A 634 22.31 -11.11 33.31
C PHE A 634 23.65 -11.82 33.02
N ASP A 635 23.61 -13.02 32.52
CA ASP A 635 24.76 -13.73 31.98
C ASP A 635 24.90 -13.43 30.50
N TYR A 636 25.82 -12.52 30.16
CA TYR A 636 26.04 -12.06 28.78
C TYR A 636 26.32 -13.23 27.83
N HIS A 637 27.31 -14.08 28.20
CA HIS A 637 27.68 -15.21 27.34
C HIS A 637 26.56 -16.20 27.16
N ARG A 638 25.83 -16.54 28.23
CA ARG A 638 24.76 -17.51 28.23
C ARG A 638 23.55 -17.06 27.38
N TYR A 639 23.28 -15.75 27.30
CA TYR A 639 22.11 -15.24 26.62
C TYR A 639 22.37 -14.81 25.17
N THR A 640 23.60 -14.39 24.85
CA THR A 640 23.93 -13.81 23.54
C THR A 640 24.76 -14.74 22.64
N GLN A 641 25.34 -15.81 23.18
CA GLN A 641 26.13 -16.77 22.42
C GLN A 641 25.40 -18.12 22.28
N PRO A 642 25.68 -18.90 21.24
CA PRO A 642 25.14 -20.24 21.07
C PRO A 642 25.40 -21.13 22.29
N PHE A 643 24.30 -21.65 22.87
CA PHE A 643 24.41 -22.57 24.00
C PHE A 643 24.51 -23.99 23.46
N ILE A 644 25.72 -24.62 23.65
CA ILE A 644 26.05 -25.93 23.09
C ILE A 644 26.66 -26.79 24.19
N ASN A 645 26.03 -27.92 24.51
CA ASN A 645 26.56 -28.98 25.36
C ASN A 645 26.22 -30.35 24.78
N ASP A 646 26.67 -31.43 25.39
CA ASP A 646 26.45 -32.80 24.89
C ASP A 646 24.96 -33.12 24.69
N GLN A 647 24.05 -32.65 25.56
CA GLN A 647 22.63 -32.89 25.42
C GLN A 647 22.03 -32.09 24.24
N VAL A 648 22.46 -30.86 24.05
CA VAL A 648 22.06 -30.03 22.88
C VAL A 648 22.55 -30.68 21.59
N LEU A 649 23.76 -31.22 21.57
CA LEU A 649 24.28 -31.95 20.40
C LEU A 649 23.46 -33.20 20.11
N TRP A 650 23.08 -33.93 21.15
CA TRP A 650 22.18 -35.08 20.98
C TRP A 650 20.79 -34.68 20.47
N ASP A 651 20.22 -33.65 21.03
CA ASP A 651 18.88 -33.16 20.62
C ASP A 651 18.86 -32.69 19.15
N VAL A 652 19.96 -32.10 18.65
CA VAL A 652 20.07 -31.58 17.27
C VAL A 652 20.45 -32.69 16.28
N PHE A 653 21.47 -33.47 16.59
CA PHE A 653 22.10 -34.40 15.62
C PHE A 653 21.77 -35.87 15.86
N GLY A 654 21.32 -36.26 17.08
CA GLY A 654 21.11 -37.66 17.43
C GLY A 654 22.38 -38.48 17.29
N TYR A 655 22.34 -39.56 16.52
CA TYR A 655 23.50 -40.44 16.29
C TYR A 655 24.66 -39.80 15.49
N ASP A 656 24.40 -38.68 14.79
CA ASP A 656 25.40 -37.97 14.01
C ASP A 656 26.18 -36.94 14.84
N ASN A 657 25.99 -36.87 16.17
CA ASN A 657 26.61 -35.87 17.05
C ASN A 657 28.13 -35.95 17.04
N GLU A 658 28.73 -37.14 16.96
CA GLU A 658 30.19 -37.31 16.88
C GLU A 658 30.77 -36.72 15.59
N THR A 659 30.05 -36.89 14.46
CA THR A 659 30.45 -36.28 13.18
C THR A 659 30.33 -34.74 13.27
N ALA A 660 29.32 -34.19 13.95
CA ALA A 660 29.12 -32.76 14.12
C ALA A 660 30.24 -32.10 14.98
N LYS A 661 30.86 -32.84 15.91
CA LYS A 661 31.94 -32.34 16.77
C LYS A 661 33.18 -31.87 16.00
N GLN A 662 33.40 -32.33 14.77
CA GLN A 662 34.53 -31.84 13.94
C GLN A 662 34.45 -30.34 13.63
N TYR A 663 33.27 -29.75 13.70
CA TYR A 663 32.99 -28.32 13.45
C TYR A 663 33.05 -27.48 14.74
N LEU A 664 33.31 -28.10 15.88
CA LEU A 664 33.23 -27.50 17.21
C LEU A 664 34.58 -27.58 17.92
N ASP A 665 34.82 -26.63 18.79
CA ASP A 665 35.90 -26.65 19.79
C ASP A 665 35.29 -27.01 21.14
N TYR A 666 35.95 -27.98 21.85
CA TYR A 666 35.53 -28.32 23.19
C TYR A 666 36.07 -27.29 24.17
N ASN A 667 35.19 -26.70 24.94
CA ASN A 667 35.52 -25.82 26.07
C ASN A 667 35.60 -26.68 27.36
N ALA A 668 35.91 -26.10 28.48
CA ALA A 668 35.87 -26.78 29.78
C ALA A 668 34.40 -27.13 30.15
N PHE A 669 34.22 -28.17 30.97
CA PHE A 669 32.93 -28.56 31.60
C PHE A 669 31.82 -29.03 30.64
N GLY A 670 32.16 -29.76 29.56
CA GLY A 670 31.16 -30.33 28.63
C GLY A 670 30.42 -29.30 27.78
N GLN A 671 31.03 -28.13 27.57
CA GLN A 671 30.51 -27.10 26.68
C GLN A 671 31.37 -27.02 25.41
N TYR A 672 30.71 -26.60 24.34
CA TYR A 672 31.33 -26.45 23.03
C TYR A 672 31.07 -25.03 22.48
N SER A 673 31.95 -24.58 21.58
CA SER A 673 31.77 -23.42 20.73
C SER A 673 32.01 -23.80 19.27
N LEU A 674 31.39 -23.06 18.35
CA LEU A 674 31.66 -23.22 16.93
C LEU A 674 33.09 -22.78 16.64
N LYS A 675 33.78 -23.54 15.78
CA LYS A 675 35.10 -23.12 15.29
C LYS A 675 34.98 -21.80 14.53
N PRO A 676 36.00 -20.93 14.53
CA PRO A 676 35.95 -19.61 13.88
C PRO A 676 35.49 -19.65 12.40
N GLU A 677 35.89 -20.68 11.66
CA GLU A 677 35.51 -20.90 10.27
C GLU A 677 34.05 -21.35 10.05
N PHE A 678 33.32 -21.71 11.12
CA PHE A 678 31.92 -22.10 11.14
C PHE A 678 31.05 -21.24 12.07
N ALA A 679 31.57 -20.09 12.51
CA ALA A 679 30.92 -19.25 13.51
C ALA A 679 29.63 -18.57 13.00
N THR A 680 29.42 -18.54 11.68
CA THR A 680 28.24 -17.93 11.07
C THR A 680 27.57 -18.87 10.09
N GLN A 681 26.22 -18.70 9.90
CA GLN A 681 25.49 -19.53 8.94
C GLN A 681 26.01 -19.39 7.50
N ARG A 682 26.52 -18.22 7.11
CA ARG A 682 27.10 -17.99 5.77
C ARG A 682 28.41 -18.77 5.56
N GLN A 683 29.27 -18.84 6.57
CA GLN A 683 30.49 -19.65 6.51
C GLN A 683 30.16 -21.14 6.37
N VAL A 684 29.21 -21.64 7.16
CA VAL A 684 28.70 -23.02 7.05
C VAL A 684 28.11 -23.27 5.64
N GLU A 685 27.28 -22.37 5.13
CA GLU A 685 26.68 -22.51 3.78
C GLU A 685 27.77 -22.60 2.70
N ASN A 686 28.78 -21.70 2.75
CA ASN A 686 29.87 -21.68 1.78
C ASN A 686 30.70 -22.97 1.83
N HIS A 687 30.96 -23.51 3.03
CA HIS A 687 31.67 -24.78 3.19
C HIS A 687 30.87 -25.93 2.54
N PHE A 688 29.58 -26.05 2.87
CA PHE A 688 28.72 -27.13 2.36
C PHE A 688 28.36 -26.98 0.86
N ALA A 689 28.55 -25.82 0.25
CA ALA A 689 28.43 -25.65 -1.19
C ALA A 689 29.52 -26.46 -1.98
N GLY A 690 30.69 -26.69 -1.38
CA GLY A 690 31.79 -27.49 -1.93
C GLY A 690 31.81 -28.97 -1.54
N VAL A 691 30.81 -29.41 -0.73
CA VAL A 691 30.74 -30.78 -0.20
C VAL A 691 29.66 -31.57 -0.94
N GLU A 692 29.83 -32.91 -1.03
CA GLU A 692 28.82 -33.79 -1.65
C GLU A 692 27.42 -33.58 -1.05
N GLN A 693 26.45 -33.43 -1.92
CA GLN A 693 25.05 -33.23 -1.51
C GLN A 693 24.39 -34.57 -1.21
N ASN A 694 24.34 -34.95 0.07
CA ASN A 694 23.64 -36.13 0.58
C ASN A 694 22.89 -35.80 1.87
N ASP A 695 22.03 -36.72 2.33
CA ASP A 695 21.14 -36.49 3.48
C ASP A 695 21.94 -36.21 4.77
N VAL A 696 23.10 -36.85 4.96
CA VAL A 696 23.93 -36.67 6.15
C VAL A 696 24.51 -35.24 6.18
N ASN A 697 25.11 -34.81 5.07
CA ASN A 697 25.67 -33.47 4.96
C ASN A 697 24.59 -32.37 5.07
N ALA A 698 23.40 -32.61 4.49
CA ALA A 698 22.27 -31.72 4.62
C ALA A 698 21.81 -31.60 6.09
N LYS A 699 21.74 -32.72 6.81
CA LYS A 699 21.39 -32.77 8.25
C LYS A 699 22.46 -32.05 9.09
N ILE A 700 23.73 -32.28 8.83
CA ILE A 700 24.84 -31.62 9.57
C ILE A 700 24.80 -30.11 9.31
N LYS A 701 24.66 -29.68 8.05
CA LYS A 701 24.53 -28.27 7.69
C LYS A 701 23.38 -27.59 8.46
N GLN A 702 22.18 -28.19 8.43
CA GLN A 702 21.02 -27.67 9.13
C GLN A 702 21.22 -27.64 10.65
N GLY A 703 21.77 -28.70 11.22
CA GLY A 703 22.08 -28.76 12.65
C GLY A 703 23.06 -27.67 13.09
N LEU A 704 24.07 -27.36 12.28
CA LEU A 704 24.97 -26.22 12.55
C LEU A 704 24.24 -24.87 12.49
N PHE A 705 23.30 -24.69 11.54
CA PHE A 705 22.45 -23.50 11.53
C PHE A 705 21.60 -23.39 12.80
N ASP A 706 21.05 -24.51 13.27
CA ASP A 706 20.25 -24.58 14.49
C ASP A 706 21.08 -24.27 15.73
N LEU A 707 22.32 -24.76 15.83
CA LEU A 707 23.24 -24.38 16.90
C LEU A 707 23.56 -22.89 16.90
N ILE A 708 23.87 -22.29 15.74
CA ILE A 708 24.15 -20.85 15.59
C ILE A 708 22.95 -20.01 16.05
N SER A 709 21.74 -20.44 15.73
CA SER A 709 20.51 -19.73 16.09
C SER A 709 19.99 -20.04 17.52
N ASN A 710 20.70 -20.91 18.29
CA ASN A 710 20.33 -21.30 19.65
C ASN A 710 20.77 -20.26 20.70
N VAL A 711 20.37 -19.03 20.49
CA VAL A 711 20.59 -17.86 21.36
C VAL A 711 19.27 -17.33 21.88
N LEU A 712 19.31 -16.48 22.92
CA LEU A 712 18.10 -15.85 23.48
C LEU A 712 17.98 -14.40 23.04
N LEU A 713 19.13 -13.71 22.91
CA LEU A 713 19.22 -12.29 22.65
C LEU A 713 20.25 -12.00 21.55
N PHE A 714 19.98 -10.95 20.78
CA PHE A 714 20.96 -10.31 19.91
C PHE A 714 21.39 -8.97 20.52
N GLU A 715 22.67 -8.64 20.45
CA GLU A 715 23.18 -7.36 20.91
C GLU A 715 22.73 -6.22 19.97
N ALA A 716 22.24 -5.12 20.53
CA ALA A 716 21.90 -3.94 19.76
C ALA A 716 23.18 -3.23 19.31
N LYS A 717 23.38 -3.14 17.98
CA LYS A 717 24.61 -2.59 17.38
C LYS A 717 24.61 -1.06 17.27
N ASP A 718 23.57 -0.39 17.71
CA ASP A 718 23.40 1.07 17.57
C ASP A 718 24.32 1.89 18.50
N GLY A 719 25.43 1.31 18.95
CA GLY A 719 26.46 1.96 19.78
C GLY A 719 26.07 2.19 21.23
N LYS A 720 24.91 1.68 21.68
CA LYS A 720 24.47 1.74 23.07
C LYS A 720 24.84 0.44 23.77
N ALA A 721 25.96 0.45 24.50
CA ALA A 721 26.37 -0.69 25.31
C ALA A 721 25.24 -1.17 26.23
N GLN A 722 25.13 -2.51 26.41
CA GLN A 722 24.19 -3.14 27.34
C GLN A 722 22.70 -3.08 26.91
N GLN A 723 22.42 -3.00 25.60
CA GLN A 723 21.08 -3.07 25.03
C GLN A 723 20.95 -4.30 24.09
N PHE A 724 19.76 -4.93 24.12
CA PHE A 724 19.55 -6.22 23.45
C PHE A 724 18.19 -6.28 22.77
N HIS A 725 18.13 -7.06 21.69
CA HIS A 725 16.91 -7.48 21.01
C HIS A 725 16.62 -8.95 21.30
N PHE A 726 15.36 -9.31 21.54
CA PHE A 726 15.00 -10.72 21.70
C PHE A 726 15.05 -11.45 20.36
N ARG A 727 15.60 -12.67 20.40
CA ARG A 727 15.45 -13.63 19.31
C ARG A 727 13.99 -14.07 19.23
N PHE A 728 13.39 -13.98 18.06
CA PHE A 728 11.98 -14.36 17.84
C PHE A 728 11.79 -15.87 18.09
N GLY A 729 10.70 -16.24 18.77
CA GLY A 729 10.46 -17.62 19.17
C GLY A 729 11.47 -18.16 20.19
N MET A 730 12.02 -17.29 21.06
CA MET A 730 12.97 -17.63 22.12
C MET A 730 12.57 -18.88 22.93
N GLU A 731 11.28 -19.02 23.27
CA GLU A 731 10.76 -20.12 24.09
C GLU A 731 10.96 -21.51 23.47
N GLY A 732 11.02 -21.58 22.13
CA GLY A 732 11.26 -22.82 21.39
C GLY A 732 12.73 -23.25 21.33
N THR A 733 13.69 -22.41 21.81
CA THR A 733 15.11 -22.75 21.76
C THR A 733 15.52 -23.76 22.80
N LEU A 734 16.51 -24.59 22.47
CA LEU A 734 17.17 -25.45 23.47
C LEU A 734 17.86 -24.61 24.54
N SER A 735 18.40 -23.44 24.18
CA SER A 735 18.97 -22.50 25.14
C SER A 735 17.95 -22.10 26.20
N PHE A 736 16.71 -21.78 25.85
CA PHE A 736 15.65 -21.46 26.80
C PHE A 736 15.21 -22.66 27.65
N ARG A 737 15.09 -23.84 27.03
CA ARG A 737 14.68 -25.07 27.70
C ARG A 737 15.53 -25.37 28.94
N TYR A 738 16.83 -25.10 28.88
CA TYR A 738 17.79 -25.39 29.95
C TYR A 738 18.02 -24.22 30.93
N LEU A 739 17.09 -23.25 30.99
CA LEU A 739 17.07 -22.22 32.03
C LEU A 739 16.27 -22.66 33.26
N ASP A 740 16.52 -22.01 34.39
CA ASP A 740 15.67 -22.10 35.57
C ASP A 740 14.27 -21.58 35.32
N ASP A 741 13.24 -22.22 35.90
CA ASP A 741 11.83 -21.88 35.62
C ASP A 741 11.46 -20.46 36.09
N GLY A 742 12.09 -19.95 37.15
CA GLY A 742 11.93 -18.58 37.61
C GLY A 742 12.43 -17.58 36.57
N VAL A 743 13.60 -17.83 35.99
CA VAL A 743 14.18 -17.03 34.90
C VAL A 743 13.33 -17.12 33.63
N LYS A 744 12.85 -18.33 33.27
CA LYS A 744 11.98 -18.51 32.12
C LYS A 744 10.74 -17.62 32.18
N ASN A 745 10.06 -17.59 33.34
CA ASN A 745 8.82 -16.79 33.49
C ASN A 745 9.08 -15.29 33.37
N GLN A 746 10.18 -14.80 33.94
CA GLN A 746 10.56 -13.39 33.84
C GLN A 746 10.96 -13.00 32.42
N LEU A 747 11.69 -13.87 31.71
CA LEU A 747 12.06 -13.64 30.31
C LEU A 747 10.84 -13.64 29.39
N LYS A 748 9.83 -14.50 29.63
CA LYS A 748 8.56 -14.51 28.88
C LYS A 748 7.82 -13.18 29.02
N ASP A 749 7.67 -12.64 30.23
CA ASP A 749 7.01 -11.35 30.44
C ASP A 749 7.75 -10.22 29.68
N LEU A 750 9.08 -10.20 29.77
CA LEU A 750 9.90 -9.19 29.08
C LEU A 750 9.85 -9.36 27.55
N TYR A 751 9.78 -10.60 27.04
CA TYR A 751 9.61 -10.93 25.64
C TYR A 751 8.25 -10.43 25.08
N VAL A 752 7.16 -10.65 25.85
CA VAL A 752 5.82 -10.16 25.48
C VAL A 752 5.79 -8.64 25.47
N ASP A 753 6.41 -8.00 26.46
CA ASP A 753 6.54 -6.54 26.47
C ASP A 753 7.32 -6.04 25.25
N TYR A 754 8.46 -6.69 24.94
CA TYR A 754 9.32 -6.30 23.81
C TYR A 754 8.61 -6.38 22.46
N PHE A 755 7.90 -7.48 22.15
CA PHE A 755 7.30 -7.67 20.81
C PHE A 755 5.89 -7.08 20.66
N PHE A 756 5.09 -7.02 21.74
CA PHE A 756 3.64 -6.80 21.64
C PHE A 756 3.11 -5.60 22.45
N ARG A 757 3.98 -4.84 23.14
CA ARG A 757 3.55 -3.69 23.95
C ARG A 757 4.36 -2.42 23.68
N ARG A 758 5.67 -2.40 23.94
CA ARG A 758 6.50 -1.18 23.92
C ARG A 758 6.73 -0.59 22.53
N GLN A 759 6.54 -1.35 21.47
CA GLN A 759 6.91 -0.93 20.11
C GLN A 759 5.80 -0.16 19.38
N ASP A 760 4.55 -0.35 19.75
CA ASP A 760 3.40 0.08 18.94
C ASP A 760 3.38 1.59 18.68
N ASP A 761 3.46 2.42 19.72
CA ASP A 761 3.49 3.87 19.59
C ASP A 761 4.70 4.34 18.79
N PHE A 762 5.85 3.68 19.00
CA PHE A 762 7.09 4.00 18.29
C PHE A 762 6.96 3.69 16.79
N TRP A 763 6.42 2.52 16.43
CA TRP A 763 6.21 2.14 15.03
C TRP A 763 5.13 3.00 14.35
N GLN A 764 4.09 3.39 15.07
CA GLN A 764 3.11 4.36 14.58
C GLN A 764 3.78 5.68 14.17
N GLN A 765 4.63 6.23 15.06
CA GLN A 765 5.39 7.45 14.76
C GLN A 765 6.29 7.28 13.54
N GLN A 766 6.98 6.14 13.41
CA GLN A 766 7.84 5.84 12.26
C GLN A 766 7.06 5.84 10.94
N ALA A 767 5.86 5.27 10.92
CA ALA A 767 5.00 5.26 9.74
C ALA A 767 4.48 6.67 9.40
N LEU A 768 4.05 7.43 10.40
CA LEU A 768 3.52 8.79 10.23
C LEU A 768 4.56 9.82 9.79
N GLN A 769 5.85 9.55 9.96
CA GLN A 769 6.93 10.37 9.38
C GLN A 769 7.07 10.17 7.86
N LYS A 770 6.72 8.99 7.32
CA LYS A 770 6.97 8.57 5.94
C LYS A 770 5.69 8.58 5.08
N LEU A 771 4.68 7.83 5.48
CA LEU A 771 3.48 7.56 4.65
C LEU A 771 2.69 8.81 4.24
N PRO A 772 2.45 9.83 5.11
CA PRO A 772 1.74 11.04 4.69
C PRO A 772 2.46 11.82 3.59
N ALA A 773 3.80 11.92 3.69
CA ALA A 773 4.61 12.61 2.69
C ALA A 773 4.54 11.90 1.33
N LEU A 774 4.66 10.57 1.33
CA LEU A 774 4.60 9.75 0.11
C LEU A 774 3.21 9.72 -0.51
N LYS A 775 2.16 9.59 0.29
CA LYS A 775 0.77 9.63 -0.21
C LYS A 775 0.44 10.95 -0.91
N ARG A 776 1.09 12.07 -0.53
CA ARG A 776 0.87 13.39 -1.16
C ARG A 776 1.52 13.56 -2.53
N VAL A 777 2.48 12.73 -2.89
CA VAL A 777 3.17 12.82 -4.18
C VAL A 777 2.29 12.38 -5.34
N THR A 778 1.45 11.37 -5.10
CA THR A 778 0.63 10.75 -6.15
C THR A 778 -0.87 10.97 -5.93
N ASN A 779 -1.64 10.93 -7.01
CA ASN A 779 -3.10 10.85 -6.98
C ASN A 779 -3.61 9.43 -7.30
N MET A 780 -2.73 8.43 -7.38
CA MET A 780 -3.12 7.03 -7.52
C MET A 780 -3.82 6.52 -6.25
N LEU A 781 -4.71 5.55 -6.40
CA LEU A 781 -5.32 4.84 -5.26
C LEU A 781 -4.30 3.88 -4.64
N ILE A 782 -4.03 4.01 -3.34
CA ILE A 782 -3.01 3.23 -2.65
C ILE A 782 -3.66 2.11 -1.85
N CYS A 783 -3.21 0.87 -2.10
CA CYS A 783 -3.53 -0.33 -1.33
C CYS A 783 -2.26 -0.82 -0.64
N GLY A 784 -2.32 -1.11 0.67
CA GLY A 784 -1.19 -1.72 1.39
C GLY A 784 -1.35 -3.23 1.48
N GLU A 785 -0.27 -3.97 1.33
CA GLU A 785 -0.21 -5.37 1.75
C GLU A 785 0.23 -5.39 3.22
N ASP A 786 -0.72 -5.59 4.12
CA ASP A 786 -0.57 -5.55 5.57
C ASP A 786 -0.82 -6.92 6.20
N LEU A 787 -0.07 -7.92 5.72
CA LEU A 787 -0.15 -9.33 6.14
C LEU A 787 1.02 -9.74 7.04
N GLY A 788 0.87 -10.88 7.71
CA GLY A 788 1.86 -11.47 8.60
C GLY A 788 1.70 -11.02 10.05
N LEU A 789 2.81 -10.78 10.76
CA LEU A 789 2.77 -10.27 12.14
C LEU A 789 2.48 -8.77 12.13
N VAL A 790 1.20 -8.40 12.14
CA VAL A 790 0.74 -7.01 12.02
C VAL A 790 0.72 -6.34 13.39
N PRO A 791 1.48 -5.22 13.61
CA PRO A 791 1.37 -4.41 14.82
C PRO A 791 -0.04 -3.83 15.02
N ALA A 792 -0.45 -3.63 16.27
CA ALA A 792 -1.79 -3.15 16.59
C ALA A 792 -2.07 -1.74 16.03
N CYS A 793 -1.05 -0.90 15.88
CA CYS A 793 -1.17 0.46 15.32
C CYS A 793 -1.45 0.50 13.79
N VAL A 794 -1.18 -0.57 13.04
CA VAL A 794 -1.23 -0.56 11.57
C VAL A 794 -2.65 -0.29 11.03
N PRO A 795 -3.71 -0.98 11.49
CA PRO A 795 -5.07 -0.72 10.99
C PRO A 795 -5.52 0.72 11.22
N ASP A 796 -5.15 1.31 12.35
CA ASP A 796 -5.49 2.69 12.69
C ASP A 796 -4.77 3.68 11.77
N VAL A 797 -3.46 3.52 11.55
CA VAL A 797 -2.69 4.35 10.63
C VAL A 797 -3.22 4.24 9.20
N MET A 798 -3.52 3.02 8.73
CA MET A 798 -4.09 2.79 7.39
C MET A 798 -5.43 3.52 7.23
N ARG A 799 -6.33 3.37 8.21
CA ARG A 799 -7.63 4.04 8.23
C ARG A 799 -7.47 5.56 8.27
N ASP A 800 -6.64 6.09 9.17
CA ASP A 800 -6.47 7.52 9.37
C ASP A 800 -5.80 8.22 8.18
N LEU A 801 -5.05 7.47 7.38
CA LEU A 801 -4.48 7.93 6.11
C LEU A 801 -5.37 7.60 4.90
N GLY A 802 -6.47 6.85 5.04
CA GLY A 802 -7.33 6.44 3.93
C GLY A 802 -6.58 5.54 2.92
N LEU A 803 -5.74 4.63 3.42
CA LEU A 803 -5.09 3.59 2.64
C LEU A 803 -5.96 2.32 2.69
N LEU A 804 -6.10 1.63 1.56
CA LEU A 804 -6.87 0.40 1.52
C LEU A 804 -6.05 -0.74 2.12
N SER A 805 -6.65 -1.46 3.09
CA SER A 805 -6.08 -2.69 3.66
C SER A 805 -6.30 -3.89 2.75
N LEU A 806 -5.55 -4.97 2.96
CA LEU A 806 -5.76 -6.25 2.30
C LEU A 806 -6.35 -7.25 3.28
N GLU A 807 -7.53 -7.80 2.94
CA GLU A 807 -8.24 -8.78 3.76
C GLU A 807 -8.33 -10.12 3.04
N ILE A 808 -7.70 -11.15 3.62
CA ILE A 808 -7.67 -12.51 3.07
C ILE A 808 -8.44 -13.46 3.99
N GLN A 809 -9.44 -14.13 3.45
CA GLN A 809 -10.33 -14.99 4.23
C GLN A 809 -9.59 -16.07 5.03
N ARG A 810 -8.53 -16.63 4.48
CA ARG A 810 -7.72 -17.70 5.07
C ARG A 810 -6.58 -17.22 5.98
N MET A 811 -6.35 -15.92 6.05
CA MET A 811 -5.29 -15.30 6.85
C MET A 811 -5.87 -14.11 7.65
N PRO A 812 -6.68 -14.39 8.69
CA PRO A 812 -7.23 -13.31 9.51
C PRO A 812 -6.11 -12.57 10.25
N LYS A 813 -6.22 -11.25 10.34
CA LYS A 813 -5.31 -10.41 11.14
C LYS A 813 -5.50 -10.58 12.64
N ASP A 814 -6.70 -11.03 13.07
CA ASP A 814 -6.97 -11.38 14.46
C ASP A 814 -6.54 -12.83 14.72
N PRO A 815 -5.49 -13.07 15.54
CA PRO A 815 -4.98 -14.42 15.80
C PRO A 815 -5.95 -15.32 16.56
N LYS A 816 -7.06 -14.78 17.04
CA LYS A 816 -8.12 -15.56 17.72
C LYS A 816 -9.12 -16.19 16.76
N ARG A 817 -9.09 -15.79 15.50
CA ARG A 817 -9.98 -16.32 14.45
C ARG A 817 -9.23 -17.29 13.56
N THR A 818 -9.86 -18.39 13.17
CA THR A 818 -9.31 -19.32 12.15
C THR A 818 -9.49 -18.74 10.75
N PHE A 819 -10.61 -18.04 10.51
CA PHE A 819 -10.96 -17.43 9.23
C PHE A 819 -11.49 -16.01 9.42
N PHE A 820 -11.33 -15.22 8.39
CA PHE A 820 -11.93 -13.89 8.26
C PHE A 820 -13.15 -13.98 7.34
N HIS A 821 -14.34 -13.59 7.85
CA HIS A 821 -15.52 -13.56 6.98
C HIS A 821 -15.55 -12.29 6.14
N PRO A 822 -15.70 -12.38 4.80
CA PRO A 822 -15.66 -11.19 3.92
C PRO A 822 -16.67 -10.09 4.26
N ASN A 823 -17.80 -10.41 4.90
CA ASN A 823 -18.77 -9.42 5.37
C ASN A 823 -18.28 -8.53 6.52
N ASP A 824 -17.21 -8.93 7.21
CA ASP A 824 -16.60 -8.13 8.29
C ASP A 824 -15.57 -7.11 7.75
N ALA A 825 -15.33 -7.09 6.44
CA ALA A 825 -14.32 -6.23 5.84
C ALA A 825 -14.64 -4.74 6.04
N PRO A 826 -13.64 -3.91 6.40
CA PRO A 826 -13.79 -2.47 6.37
C PRO A 826 -14.05 -1.98 4.94
N TYR A 827 -14.74 -0.85 4.79
CA TYR A 827 -15.05 -0.34 3.45
C TYR A 827 -13.78 -0.01 2.64
N LEU A 828 -12.81 0.69 3.25
CA LEU A 828 -11.52 0.98 2.62
C LEU A 828 -10.61 -0.25 2.64
N SER A 829 -10.98 -1.29 1.90
CA SER A 829 -10.20 -2.52 1.78
C SER A 829 -10.32 -3.18 0.40
N VAL A 830 -9.42 -4.09 0.17
CA VAL A 830 -9.45 -5.10 -0.90
C VAL A 830 -9.67 -6.45 -0.23
N VAL A 831 -10.75 -7.16 -0.58
CA VAL A 831 -10.93 -8.55 -0.16
C VAL A 831 -10.52 -9.50 -1.29
N THR A 832 -9.89 -10.60 -0.93
CA THR A 832 -9.50 -11.65 -1.87
C THR A 832 -9.50 -13.03 -1.20
N PRO A 833 -9.88 -14.11 -1.88
CA PRO A 833 -9.77 -15.45 -1.35
C PRO A 833 -8.33 -15.96 -1.33
N SER A 834 -7.50 -15.49 -2.26
CA SER A 834 -6.10 -15.89 -2.41
C SER A 834 -5.26 -14.80 -3.08
N THR A 835 -3.94 -14.87 -2.89
CA THR A 835 -2.95 -14.05 -3.61
C THR A 835 -1.95 -14.94 -4.34
N HIS A 836 -1.09 -14.33 -5.16
CA HIS A 836 0.00 -15.03 -5.85
C HIS A 836 1.00 -15.72 -4.92
N ASP A 837 1.06 -15.33 -3.64
CA ASP A 837 1.98 -15.87 -2.62
C ASP A 837 1.41 -17.09 -1.86
N MET A 838 0.25 -17.57 -2.24
CA MET A 838 -0.36 -18.74 -1.63
C MET A 838 -1.05 -19.63 -2.67
N SER A 839 -1.49 -20.82 -2.27
CA SER A 839 -2.30 -21.69 -3.10
C SER A 839 -3.62 -21.02 -3.51
N THR A 840 -4.16 -21.39 -4.67
CA THR A 840 -5.53 -21.03 -5.08
C THR A 840 -6.54 -21.62 -4.08
N ILE A 841 -7.81 -21.22 -4.18
CA ILE A 841 -8.90 -21.83 -3.38
C ILE A 841 -8.83 -23.36 -3.48
N ARG A 842 -8.65 -23.91 -4.68
CA ARG A 842 -8.61 -25.35 -4.92
C ARG A 842 -7.40 -26.02 -4.28
N GLY A 843 -6.20 -25.45 -4.48
CA GLY A 843 -4.99 -26.00 -3.86
C GLY A 843 -5.09 -26.01 -2.34
N TRP A 844 -5.53 -24.91 -1.74
CA TRP A 844 -5.72 -24.80 -0.30
C TRP A 844 -6.74 -25.79 0.25
N TRP A 845 -7.84 -26.04 -0.45
CA TRP A 845 -8.89 -26.96 -0.01
C TRP A 845 -8.35 -28.37 0.25
N GLU A 846 -7.34 -28.76 -0.50
CA GLU A 846 -6.74 -30.11 -0.44
C GLU A 846 -5.50 -30.19 0.46
N GLU A 847 -4.97 -29.06 0.96
CA GLU A 847 -3.74 -29.01 1.78
C GLU A 847 -3.98 -29.45 3.25
N ASP A 848 -5.08 -29.04 3.89
CA ASP A 848 -5.35 -29.30 5.30
C ASP A 848 -6.82 -29.64 5.53
N ARG A 849 -7.09 -30.93 5.69
CA ARG A 849 -8.47 -31.46 5.90
C ARG A 849 -9.16 -30.92 7.14
N SER A 850 -8.44 -30.65 8.21
CA SER A 850 -9.05 -30.16 9.44
C SER A 850 -9.54 -28.71 9.27
N LYS A 851 -8.74 -27.87 8.64
CA LYS A 851 -9.10 -26.48 8.32
C LYS A 851 -10.25 -26.42 7.30
N THR A 852 -10.21 -27.25 6.24
CA THR A 852 -11.27 -27.26 5.23
C THR A 852 -12.59 -27.81 5.77
N GLN A 853 -12.57 -28.79 6.68
CA GLN A 853 -13.76 -29.26 7.37
C GLN A 853 -14.36 -28.15 8.26
N GLU A 854 -13.52 -27.42 8.99
CA GLU A 854 -13.96 -26.28 9.81
C GLU A 854 -14.58 -25.18 8.94
N PHE A 855 -13.94 -24.86 7.81
CA PHE A 855 -14.42 -23.87 6.83
C PHE A 855 -15.76 -24.28 6.23
N TYR A 856 -15.89 -25.56 5.84
CA TYR A 856 -17.12 -26.12 5.28
C TYR A 856 -18.30 -25.95 6.23
N ASN A 857 -18.09 -26.19 7.52
CA ASN A 857 -19.15 -26.09 8.52
C ASN A 857 -19.43 -24.63 8.92
N LYS A 858 -18.38 -23.82 9.19
CA LYS A 858 -18.52 -22.46 9.76
C LYS A 858 -18.76 -21.39 8.70
N GLU A 859 -17.98 -21.40 7.62
CA GLU A 859 -17.99 -20.34 6.63
C GLU A 859 -18.99 -20.61 5.49
N LEU A 860 -19.13 -21.88 5.07
CA LEU A 860 -20.09 -22.27 4.05
C LEU A 860 -21.45 -22.70 4.62
N GLY A 861 -21.57 -22.88 5.94
CA GLY A 861 -22.81 -23.28 6.63
C GLY A 861 -23.30 -24.67 6.25
N GLN A 862 -22.40 -25.56 5.81
CA GLN A 862 -22.72 -26.92 5.37
C GLN A 862 -22.59 -27.94 6.53
N TRP A 863 -23.29 -29.05 6.41
CA TRP A 863 -23.29 -30.15 7.41
C TRP A 863 -22.72 -31.43 6.80
N GLY A 864 -22.15 -32.25 7.63
CA GLY A 864 -21.53 -33.52 7.21
C GLY A 864 -20.06 -33.39 6.90
N GLU A 865 -19.52 -34.37 6.20
CA GLU A 865 -18.11 -34.42 5.81
C GLU A 865 -17.88 -33.52 4.57
N ALA A 866 -16.86 -32.68 4.64
CA ALA A 866 -16.46 -31.82 3.51
C ALA A 866 -15.97 -32.68 2.34
N PRO A 867 -16.33 -32.37 1.08
CA PRO A 867 -15.77 -33.04 -0.09
C PRO A 867 -14.25 -33.06 -0.06
N TYR A 868 -13.64 -34.17 -0.51
CA TYR A 868 -12.17 -34.26 -0.53
C TYR A 868 -11.56 -33.25 -1.50
N TYR A 869 -12.11 -33.18 -2.71
CA TYR A 869 -11.69 -32.23 -3.72
C TYR A 869 -12.53 -30.96 -3.64
N CYS A 870 -11.94 -29.83 -4.02
CA CYS A 870 -12.67 -28.58 -4.16
C CYS A 870 -13.55 -28.64 -5.41
N GLU A 871 -14.81 -29.01 -5.26
CA GLU A 871 -15.79 -29.01 -6.34
C GLU A 871 -16.10 -27.59 -6.80
N GLY A 872 -16.49 -27.39 -8.05
CA GLY A 872 -16.75 -26.06 -8.63
C GLY A 872 -17.74 -25.21 -7.84
N TRP A 873 -18.76 -25.81 -7.21
CA TRP A 873 -19.72 -25.09 -6.37
C TRP A 873 -19.11 -24.52 -5.09
N ILE A 874 -18.10 -25.19 -4.50
CA ILE A 874 -17.38 -24.71 -3.32
C ILE A 874 -16.61 -23.43 -3.68
N ASN A 875 -15.83 -23.50 -4.74
CA ASN A 875 -15.08 -22.36 -5.25
C ASN A 875 -16.02 -21.18 -5.60
N LYS A 876 -17.16 -21.49 -6.24
CA LYS A 876 -18.21 -20.52 -6.56
C LYS A 876 -18.79 -19.85 -5.31
N ALA A 877 -19.11 -20.62 -4.27
CA ALA A 877 -19.64 -20.09 -3.01
C ALA A 877 -18.67 -19.09 -2.36
N ILE A 878 -17.36 -19.41 -2.36
CA ILE A 878 -16.31 -18.53 -1.83
C ILE A 878 -16.20 -17.24 -2.64
N VAL A 879 -16.20 -17.33 -3.98
CA VAL A 879 -16.17 -16.14 -4.87
C VAL A 879 -17.39 -15.26 -4.61
N ILE A 880 -18.57 -15.84 -4.49
CA ILE A 880 -19.82 -15.10 -4.22
C ILE A 880 -19.75 -14.39 -2.86
N GLN A 881 -19.27 -15.03 -1.79
CA GLN A 881 -19.08 -14.39 -0.48
C GLN A 881 -18.24 -13.10 -0.59
N HIS A 882 -17.14 -13.14 -1.35
CA HIS A 882 -16.27 -11.98 -1.56
C HIS A 882 -16.95 -10.89 -2.40
N LEU A 883 -17.72 -11.25 -3.43
CA LEU A 883 -18.48 -10.29 -4.23
C LEU A 883 -19.52 -9.52 -3.39
N TYR A 884 -20.15 -10.17 -2.43
CA TYR A 884 -21.17 -9.54 -1.57
C TYR A 884 -20.57 -8.78 -0.37
N SER A 885 -19.24 -8.80 -0.18
CA SER A 885 -18.59 -8.08 0.92
C SER A 885 -18.82 -6.55 0.85
N PRO A 886 -18.74 -5.83 1.99
CA PRO A 886 -18.83 -4.37 2.03
C PRO A 886 -17.55 -3.67 1.53
N ALA A 887 -16.45 -4.39 1.30
CA ALA A 887 -15.18 -3.84 0.84
C ALA A 887 -15.33 -3.04 -0.46
N MET A 888 -14.55 -1.98 -0.63
CA MET A 888 -14.52 -1.18 -1.86
C MET A 888 -14.15 -2.06 -3.07
N TRP A 889 -13.22 -2.97 -2.92
CA TRP A 889 -12.78 -3.86 -3.99
C TRP A 889 -12.84 -5.33 -3.59
N SER A 890 -13.34 -6.18 -4.51
CA SER A 890 -13.14 -7.64 -4.50
C SER A 890 -12.26 -8.00 -5.68
N ILE A 891 -11.04 -8.51 -5.42
CA ILE A 891 -10.08 -8.85 -6.47
C ILE A 891 -9.80 -10.35 -6.38
N PHE A 892 -9.88 -11.04 -7.52
CA PHE A 892 -9.74 -12.50 -7.60
C PHE A 892 -8.55 -12.86 -8.49
N GLN A 893 -7.79 -13.88 -8.15
CA GLN A 893 -6.91 -14.51 -9.13
C GLN A 893 -7.76 -15.14 -10.25
N LEU A 894 -7.26 -15.10 -11.48
CA LEU A 894 -7.97 -15.73 -12.62
C LEU A 894 -8.23 -17.22 -12.37
N GLN A 895 -7.29 -17.92 -11.76
CA GLN A 895 -7.40 -19.33 -11.42
C GLN A 895 -8.57 -19.61 -10.49
N ASP A 896 -8.82 -18.73 -9.51
CA ASP A 896 -9.96 -18.86 -8.59
C ASP A 896 -11.30 -18.63 -9.29
N ILE A 897 -11.34 -17.76 -10.29
CA ILE A 897 -12.54 -17.58 -11.13
C ILE A 897 -12.76 -18.84 -12.00
N LEU A 898 -11.71 -19.34 -12.67
CA LEU A 898 -11.81 -20.56 -13.48
C LEU A 898 -12.14 -21.81 -12.64
N GLY A 899 -11.73 -21.82 -11.36
CA GLY A 899 -12.05 -22.85 -10.39
C GLY A 899 -13.55 -23.05 -10.13
N MET A 900 -14.40 -22.09 -10.49
CA MET A 900 -15.86 -22.21 -10.42
C MET A 900 -16.43 -23.22 -11.43
N SER A 901 -15.67 -23.60 -12.46
CA SER A 901 -16.08 -24.54 -13.50
C SER A 901 -15.15 -25.75 -13.54
N ASP A 902 -15.71 -26.94 -13.29
CA ASP A 902 -14.95 -28.20 -13.39
C ASP A 902 -14.40 -28.48 -14.79
N ALA A 903 -15.01 -27.90 -15.82
CA ALA A 903 -14.59 -28.03 -17.22
C ALA A 903 -13.44 -27.08 -17.60
N LEU A 904 -13.38 -25.88 -17.01
CA LEU A 904 -12.44 -24.83 -17.41
C LEU A 904 -11.18 -24.74 -16.54
N ARG A 905 -11.19 -25.33 -15.36
CA ARG A 905 -10.03 -25.32 -14.44
C ARG A 905 -8.95 -26.31 -14.88
N ARG A 906 -7.71 -26.11 -14.47
CA ARG A 906 -6.65 -27.12 -14.65
C ARG A 906 -7.00 -28.42 -13.92
N GLN A 907 -6.47 -29.53 -14.41
CA GLN A 907 -6.67 -30.83 -13.75
C GLN A 907 -5.93 -30.83 -12.38
N ASP A 908 -4.65 -30.47 -12.37
CA ASP A 908 -3.82 -30.39 -11.16
C ASP A 908 -3.91 -28.98 -10.52
N PRO A 909 -4.43 -28.83 -9.28
CA PRO A 909 -4.48 -27.57 -8.59
C PRO A 909 -3.10 -26.99 -8.25
N ASN A 910 -2.05 -27.83 -8.11
CA ASN A 910 -0.70 -27.34 -7.85
C ASN A 910 -0.09 -26.65 -9.07
N ALA A 911 -0.51 -27.02 -10.27
CA ALA A 911 -0.10 -26.34 -11.51
C ALA A 911 -0.72 -24.93 -11.67
N GLU A 912 -1.63 -24.55 -10.78
CA GLU A 912 -2.23 -23.20 -10.72
C GLU A 912 -1.44 -22.22 -9.84
N ARG A 913 -0.46 -22.68 -9.06
CA ARG A 913 0.34 -21.81 -8.18
C ARG A 913 1.26 -20.90 -8.98
N ILE A 914 1.29 -19.62 -8.59
CA ILE A 914 2.20 -18.62 -9.16
C ILE A 914 3.51 -18.64 -8.38
N ASN A 915 3.44 -18.61 -7.06
CA ASN A 915 4.60 -18.63 -6.15
C ASN A 915 4.49 -19.72 -5.09
N VAL A 916 5.66 -20.14 -4.59
CA VAL A 916 5.82 -21.01 -3.41
C VAL A 916 6.83 -20.33 -2.49
N PRO A 917 6.39 -19.43 -1.56
CA PRO A 917 7.30 -18.59 -0.76
C PRO A 917 8.33 -19.36 0.09
N ALA A 918 8.00 -20.59 0.49
CA ALA A 918 8.94 -21.48 1.19
C ALA A 918 10.12 -21.96 0.31
N ASN A 919 10.02 -21.81 -1.02
CA ASN A 919 11.08 -22.17 -1.95
C ASN A 919 11.81 -20.91 -2.47
N PRO A 920 12.96 -20.53 -1.93
CA PRO A 920 13.70 -19.33 -2.36
C PRO A 920 14.24 -19.40 -3.81
N LYS A 921 14.21 -20.59 -4.42
CA LYS A 921 14.59 -20.83 -5.81
C LYS A 921 13.38 -21.22 -6.67
N HIS A 922 12.21 -20.63 -6.38
CA HIS A 922 11.00 -20.86 -7.16
C HIS A 922 11.14 -20.25 -8.56
N TYR A 923 10.78 -21.05 -9.59
CA TYR A 923 10.73 -20.56 -10.98
C TYR A 923 9.36 -19.97 -11.28
N TRP A 924 9.26 -18.64 -11.44
CA TRP A 924 8.03 -17.91 -11.73
C TRP A 924 7.64 -18.04 -13.21
N ARG A 925 6.94 -19.13 -13.54
CA ARG A 925 6.63 -19.50 -14.93
C ARG A 925 5.16 -19.88 -15.17
N TYR A 926 4.30 -19.62 -14.18
CA TYR A 926 2.86 -19.89 -14.34
C TYR A 926 2.33 -19.20 -15.59
N ARG A 927 1.53 -19.92 -16.38
CA ARG A 927 0.91 -19.42 -17.59
C ARG A 927 -0.53 -19.94 -17.70
N MET A 928 -1.47 -19.10 -18.15
CA MET A 928 -2.84 -19.53 -18.46
C MET A 928 -2.82 -20.74 -19.40
N HIS A 929 -3.65 -21.73 -19.14
CA HIS A 929 -3.79 -22.90 -20.02
C HIS A 929 -4.77 -22.65 -21.18
N LEU A 930 -5.74 -21.74 -20.98
CA LEU A 930 -6.62 -21.21 -22.01
C LEU A 930 -6.10 -19.87 -22.51
N SER A 931 -6.23 -19.58 -23.82
CA SER A 931 -6.03 -18.21 -24.27
C SER A 931 -7.23 -17.33 -23.88
N VAL A 932 -6.99 -16.01 -23.81
CA VAL A 932 -8.08 -15.06 -23.50
C VAL A 932 -9.19 -15.15 -24.55
N GLU A 933 -8.85 -15.39 -25.83
CA GLU A 933 -9.83 -15.57 -26.90
C GLU A 933 -10.67 -16.84 -26.71
N GLN A 934 -10.06 -17.95 -26.23
CA GLN A 934 -10.81 -19.16 -25.87
C GLN A 934 -11.74 -18.87 -24.69
N LEU A 935 -11.25 -18.19 -23.66
CA LEU A 935 -12.06 -17.80 -22.51
C LEU A 935 -13.25 -16.89 -22.91
N MET A 936 -13.07 -16.00 -23.88
CA MET A 936 -14.14 -15.17 -24.43
C MET A 936 -15.26 -16.00 -25.10
N GLN A 937 -14.93 -17.18 -25.63
CA GLN A 937 -15.89 -18.07 -26.29
C GLN A 937 -16.75 -18.89 -25.31
N GLU A 938 -16.34 -18.98 -24.04
CA GLU A 938 -17.04 -19.70 -22.98
C GLU A 938 -18.28 -18.93 -22.47
N LYS A 939 -19.22 -18.72 -23.36
CA LYS A 939 -20.37 -17.83 -23.15
C LYS A 939 -21.17 -18.14 -21.88
N ALA A 940 -21.50 -19.40 -21.63
CA ALA A 940 -22.31 -19.79 -20.47
C ALA A 940 -21.60 -19.45 -19.15
N PHE A 941 -20.31 -19.70 -19.08
CA PHE A 941 -19.48 -19.37 -17.93
C PHE A 941 -19.36 -17.84 -17.73
N ASN A 942 -19.08 -17.12 -18.82
CA ASN A 942 -18.94 -15.67 -18.78
C ASN A 942 -20.25 -14.97 -18.36
N ASP A 943 -21.39 -15.40 -18.93
CA ASP A 943 -22.73 -14.87 -18.58
C ASP A 943 -23.10 -15.17 -17.12
N GLU A 944 -22.75 -16.36 -16.60
CA GLU A 944 -22.95 -16.73 -15.20
C GLU A 944 -22.14 -15.84 -14.25
N PHE A 945 -20.84 -15.71 -14.50
CA PHE A 945 -19.96 -14.90 -13.68
C PHE A 945 -20.34 -13.41 -13.72
N ALA A 946 -20.63 -12.87 -14.90
CA ALA A 946 -21.14 -11.51 -15.06
C ALA A 946 -22.45 -11.29 -14.28
N GLY A 947 -23.32 -12.30 -14.24
CA GLY A 947 -24.54 -12.29 -13.43
C GLY A 947 -24.27 -12.11 -11.95
N TYR A 948 -23.27 -12.80 -11.38
CA TYR A 948 -22.87 -12.66 -9.98
C TYR A 948 -22.26 -11.28 -9.69
N VAL A 949 -21.38 -10.79 -10.55
CA VAL A 949 -20.79 -9.44 -10.43
C VAL A 949 -21.90 -8.38 -10.40
N LYS A 950 -22.82 -8.43 -11.37
CA LYS A 950 -23.94 -7.49 -11.45
C LYS A 950 -24.90 -7.59 -10.24
N ALA A 951 -25.24 -8.81 -9.82
CA ALA A 951 -26.16 -9.04 -8.70
C ALA A 951 -25.59 -8.55 -7.36
N SER A 952 -24.25 -8.59 -7.19
CA SER A 952 -23.57 -8.05 -6.01
C SER A 952 -23.53 -6.51 -5.97
N GLY A 953 -23.91 -5.82 -7.05
CA GLY A 953 -23.84 -4.36 -7.17
C GLY A 953 -22.42 -3.81 -7.43
N ARG A 954 -21.51 -4.61 -8.02
CA ARG A 954 -20.15 -4.24 -8.36
C ARG A 954 -19.91 -3.93 -9.83
#